data_a22cbc64e92d22baed0e650670da5bf3
#
_entry.id   a22cbc64e92d22baed0e650670da5bf3
#
_cell.length_a   1.000
_cell.length_b   1.000
_cell.length_c   1.000
_cell.angle_alpha   90.00
_cell.angle_beta   90.00
_cell.angle_gamma   90.00
#
_symmetry.space_group_name_H-M   'P 1'
#
loop_
_entity.id
_entity.type
_entity.pdbx_description
1 polymer ?
#
loop_
_entity_poly.entity_id
_entity_poly.type
_entity_poly.pdbx_seq_one_letter_code
_entity_poly.pdbx_strand_id
1 'polypeptide(L)'
;MSLTLIDARARSQVGSDVASQVHLDLTGDEHFLATTTVAFAAPAASSTFLDLQRALDVEVQLNGRTLEPGCYRDDQVLLDDLADRNTAVVAARMPYVTDGDGMHRLVDPADDAVYLGCYGGMDVNRRVFACFDQPDIKAPFAVSVEARAGATVLSNGRPEQAPSRTDGDATTRWVFASTPPLATYLITVCAGPWASRTWEHDGRPFGWHARASLAADLDRDLPMLREQTVSGYDWYARRFEEPYPFDSYDQIFVPGHNWGAMENPGCVSYRDELLPQGTTPAALARQRAMTIAHEMAHMWFGDLVTFRWWEDTWLNKSFADYLGFLVAGATGAAPGALAEFDLGRKAGGYAADARPSTHPVAPRPEDVPDVDSAFNNFDPISYAKGNATLRQLAFWLGEETFFAGVNRHLSAARFGTAALDDFVGSLQSVTDRDVTAWVEAWLRVPGTDCLVLEQSGADDAPDDLAERAGQGMTLRLAPGVDERSGSSAAARRPHRVRVSGYAVSGDRVERVWERVVDLSPEQRTVQLAPAHLVVPNSTGDTFARVVLDEDTLAGTLRVLGQVPDEHPRVILWAALLELVSRGEAAPSVLVRAVEDHLPGEVTEFVVAHVLGRAAQVVRQVTPADQVAELVERLGQVALGLLAAPGVATSVAQTAVAVGSGALHDVDLLTGWLAAGAGHGPLSQEERWEVLRRLAELGADIQDLVAAEQERDPSAAGQLAALAVGAARPEASAKADALARMAADSTSNREIGALARGLWSAEQRDLVDPLVADYLRTMVPVARRGQALGLVVGRAAPGFRWTPEQLDELETVLREDTLPPVLARTWADVLHDQRRLGG
;
A
#
# COMPACT_ATOMS: atom_id res chain seq x y z
N MET A 1 -12.39 -17.76 15.04
CA MET A 1 -13.07 -17.85 13.71
C MET A 1 -13.23 -16.44 13.17
N SER A 2 -13.19 -16.29 11.84
CA SER A 2 -13.50 -15.01 11.17
C SER A 2 -14.99 -14.69 11.28
N LEU A 3 -15.35 -13.43 11.50
CA LEU A 3 -16.76 -13.00 11.54
C LEU A 3 -17.39 -13.20 10.17
N THR A 4 -18.54 -13.90 10.13
CA THR A 4 -19.29 -14.09 8.89
C THR A 4 -20.26 -12.93 8.64
N LEU A 5 -20.59 -12.66 7.37
CA LEU A 5 -21.63 -11.69 7.00
C LEU A 5 -22.98 -12.01 7.65
N ILE A 6 -23.31 -13.31 7.79
CA ILE A 6 -24.56 -13.76 8.41
C ILE A 6 -24.57 -13.38 9.89
N ASP A 7 -23.49 -13.66 10.63
CA ASP A 7 -23.37 -13.32 12.04
C ASP A 7 -23.33 -11.80 12.25
N ALA A 8 -22.62 -11.06 11.41
CA ALA A 8 -22.59 -9.61 11.44
C ALA A 8 -23.99 -8.99 11.28
N ARG A 9 -24.75 -9.44 10.27
CA ARG A 9 -26.14 -9.00 10.04
C ARG A 9 -27.06 -9.35 11.20
N ALA A 10 -26.94 -10.56 11.75
CA ALA A 10 -27.71 -10.95 12.92
C ALA A 10 -27.37 -10.07 14.13
N ARG A 11 -26.08 -9.79 14.36
CA ARG A 11 -25.59 -8.97 15.46
C ARG A 11 -26.06 -7.52 15.35
N SER A 12 -26.06 -6.91 14.13
CA SER A 12 -26.56 -5.56 13.88
C SER A 12 -28.06 -5.42 14.12
N GLN A 13 -28.84 -6.50 14.00
CA GLN A 13 -30.28 -6.50 14.30
C GLN A 13 -30.54 -6.57 15.82
N VAL A 14 -29.60 -7.11 16.59
CA VAL A 14 -29.72 -7.28 18.03
C VAL A 14 -29.12 -6.09 18.78
N GLY A 15 -27.91 -5.63 18.41
CA GLY A 15 -27.20 -4.55 19.13
C GLY A 15 -27.44 -3.18 18.49
N SER A 16 -28.11 -2.28 19.21
CA SER A 16 -28.30 -0.88 18.79
C SER A 16 -27.96 0.09 19.92
N ASP A 17 -27.88 1.39 19.64
CA ASP A 17 -27.52 2.44 20.62
C ASP A 17 -26.27 2.07 21.42
N VAL A 18 -25.23 1.60 20.72
CA VAL A 18 -23.99 1.10 21.34
C VAL A 18 -23.13 2.26 21.82
N ALA A 19 -22.58 2.15 23.03
CA ALA A 19 -21.55 3.04 23.57
C ALA A 19 -20.52 2.20 24.32
N SER A 20 -19.24 2.50 24.14
CA SER A 20 -18.12 1.73 24.69
C SER A 20 -17.22 2.58 25.58
N GLN A 21 -16.83 2.04 26.74
CA GLN A 21 -15.78 2.58 27.58
C GLN A 21 -14.64 1.56 27.62
N VAL A 22 -13.44 1.98 27.24
CA VAL A 22 -12.25 1.13 27.19
C VAL A 22 -11.23 1.66 28.17
N HIS A 23 -10.82 0.82 29.11
CA HIS A 23 -9.72 1.11 30.03
C HIS A 23 -8.60 0.12 29.79
N LEU A 24 -7.38 0.61 29.53
CA LEU A 24 -6.19 -0.19 29.30
C LEU A 24 -5.15 0.14 30.38
N ASP A 25 -4.69 -0.85 31.13
CA ASP A 25 -3.52 -0.75 32.00
C ASP A 25 -2.30 -1.32 31.26
N LEU A 26 -1.47 -0.43 30.73
CA LEU A 26 -0.30 -0.73 29.90
C LEU A 26 1.01 -0.77 30.72
N THR A 27 0.95 -0.96 32.00
CA THR A 27 2.12 -0.95 32.91
C THR A 27 2.89 -2.27 32.93
N GLY A 28 2.27 -3.37 32.50
CA GLY A 28 2.86 -4.71 32.46
C GLY A 28 3.95 -4.87 31.39
N ASP A 29 4.78 -5.90 31.50
CA ASP A 29 5.89 -6.16 30.56
C ASP A 29 5.52 -7.12 29.43
N GLU A 30 4.74 -8.18 29.71
CA GLU A 30 4.35 -9.22 28.76
C GLU A 30 2.87 -9.14 28.37
N HIS A 31 2.06 -8.63 29.29
CA HIS A 31 0.61 -8.52 29.16
C HIS A 31 0.14 -7.17 29.68
N PHE A 32 -0.99 -6.74 29.21
CA PHE A 32 -1.73 -5.59 29.72
C PHE A 32 -3.13 -6.03 30.19
N LEU A 33 -3.79 -5.21 31.00
CA LEU A 33 -5.17 -5.43 31.41
C LEU A 33 -6.10 -4.56 30.57
N ALA A 34 -7.14 -5.16 30.01
CA ALA A 34 -8.20 -4.46 29.29
C ALA A 34 -9.52 -4.66 30.03
N THR A 35 -10.19 -3.56 30.34
CA THR A 35 -11.55 -3.56 30.85
C THR A 35 -12.43 -2.80 29.89
N THR A 36 -13.43 -3.46 29.32
CA THR A 36 -14.39 -2.84 28.42
C THR A 36 -15.78 -2.87 29.01
N THR A 37 -16.43 -1.72 29.02
CA THR A 37 -17.86 -1.62 29.34
C THR A 37 -18.62 -1.27 28.08
N VAL A 38 -19.52 -2.14 27.61
CA VAL A 38 -20.36 -1.93 26.43
C VAL A 38 -21.80 -1.80 26.87
N ALA A 39 -22.39 -0.64 26.65
CA ALA A 39 -23.81 -0.39 26.84
C ALA A 39 -24.53 -0.47 25.49
N PHE A 40 -25.64 -1.20 25.40
CA PHE A 40 -26.40 -1.37 24.16
C PHE A 40 -27.86 -1.70 24.41
N ALA A 41 -28.71 -1.40 23.42
CA ALA A 41 -30.10 -1.85 23.41
C ALA A 41 -30.21 -3.15 22.59
N ALA A 42 -31.12 -4.04 22.99
CA ALA A 42 -31.40 -5.30 22.31
C ALA A 42 -32.86 -5.74 22.51
N PRO A 43 -33.44 -6.55 21.64
CA PRO A 43 -34.70 -7.19 21.92
C PRO A 43 -34.60 -8.09 23.16
N ALA A 44 -35.57 -8.02 24.07
CA ALA A 44 -35.56 -8.85 25.27
C ALA A 44 -35.54 -10.35 24.95
N ALA A 45 -34.82 -11.12 25.77
CA ALA A 45 -34.58 -12.57 25.61
C ALA A 45 -33.84 -12.96 24.29
N SER A 46 -33.20 -12.00 23.62
CA SER A 46 -32.27 -12.28 22.51
C SER A 46 -30.87 -12.62 23.02
N SER A 47 -29.98 -13.01 22.12
CA SER A 47 -28.58 -13.32 22.39
C SER A 47 -27.68 -12.61 21.40
N THR A 48 -26.45 -12.27 21.81
CA THR A 48 -25.41 -11.72 20.95
C THR A 48 -24.02 -12.13 21.48
N PHE A 49 -22.95 -11.61 20.88
CA PHE A 49 -21.58 -11.84 21.37
C PHE A 49 -20.70 -10.61 21.14
N LEU A 50 -19.68 -10.47 21.99
CA LEU A 50 -18.54 -9.58 21.74
C LEU A 50 -17.34 -10.40 21.26
N ASP A 51 -16.58 -9.84 20.32
CA ASP A 51 -15.33 -10.44 19.89
C ASP A 51 -14.24 -10.13 20.91
N LEU A 52 -13.40 -11.13 21.25
CA LEU A 52 -12.23 -10.99 22.11
C LEU A 52 -11.29 -12.15 21.83
N GLN A 53 -10.07 -11.88 21.36
CA GLN A 53 -9.17 -12.92 20.89
C GLN A 53 -7.89 -12.98 21.73
N ARG A 54 -7.37 -14.21 21.96
CA ARG A 54 -6.13 -14.46 22.72
C ARG A 54 -6.18 -13.98 24.18
N ALA A 55 -7.36 -13.73 24.72
CA ALA A 55 -7.54 -13.24 26.06
C ALA A 55 -7.28 -14.33 27.12
N LEU A 56 -6.70 -13.92 28.24
CA LEU A 56 -6.46 -14.73 29.40
C LEU A 56 -7.26 -14.16 30.58
N ASP A 57 -7.62 -15.02 31.57
CA ASP A 57 -8.26 -14.61 32.82
C ASP A 57 -9.51 -13.73 32.59
N VAL A 58 -10.40 -14.17 31.69
CA VAL A 58 -11.57 -13.42 31.27
C VAL A 58 -12.67 -13.44 32.33
N GLU A 59 -13.07 -12.28 32.78
CA GLU A 59 -14.21 -12.08 33.70
C GLU A 59 -15.29 -11.26 33.01
N VAL A 60 -16.53 -11.73 33.03
CA VAL A 60 -17.67 -11.12 32.35
C VAL A 60 -18.80 -10.84 33.33
N GLN A 61 -19.35 -9.62 33.26
CA GLN A 61 -20.59 -9.25 33.93
C GLN A 61 -21.59 -8.76 32.91
N LEU A 62 -22.81 -9.24 32.96
CA LEU A 62 -23.95 -8.75 32.16
C LEU A 62 -25.03 -8.23 33.11
N ASN A 63 -25.37 -6.95 33.01
CA ASN A 63 -26.38 -6.27 33.85
C ASN A 63 -26.10 -6.45 35.35
N GLY A 64 -24.81 -6.39 35.76
CA GLY A 64 -24.36 -6.57 37.13
C GLY A 64 -24.29 -8.02 37.62
N ARG A 65 -24.65 -8.99 36.77
CA ARG A 65 -24.53 -10.43 37.09
C ARG A 65 -23.23 -10.98 36.49
N THR A 66 -22.37 -11.55 37.27
CA THR A 66 -21.20 -12.31 36.81
C THR A 66 -21.65 -13.56 36.08
N LEU A 67 -21.12 -13.74 34.88
CA LEU A 67 -21.36 -14.92 34.04
C LEU A 67 -20.36 -16.04 34.38
N GLU A 68 -20.75 -17.27 34.06
CA GLU A 68 -19.86 -18.42 34.20
C GLU A 68 -18.68 -18.33 33.21
N PRO A 69 -17.49 -18.84 33.53
CA PRO A 69 -16.31 -18.77 32.66
C PRO A 69 -16.55 -19.37 31.25
N GLY A 70 -17.49 -20.30 31.10
CA GLY A 70 -17.86 -20.89 29.80
C GLY A 70 -18.55 -19.94 28.83
N CYS A 71 -18.88 -18.70 29.26
CA CYS A 71 -19.38 -17.66 28.35
C CYS A 71 -18.29 -17.14 27.35
N TYR A 72 -17.01 -17.28 27.70
CA TYR A 72 -15.90 -17.02 26.80
C TYR A 72 -15.42 -18.32 26.15
N ARG A 73 -15.63 -18.43 24.85
CA ARG A 73 -15.19 -19.57 24.03
C ARG A 73 -15.05 -19.17 22.57
N ASP A 74 -14.19 -19.83 21.84
CA ASP A 74 -14.00 -19.64 20.39
C ASP A 74 -13.70 -18.17 20.01
N ASP A 75 -12.93 -17.45 20.88
CA ASP A 75 -12.63 -16.04 20.72
C ASP A 75 -13.85 -15.11 20.80
N GLN A 76 -14.92 -15.53 21.48
CA GLN A 76 -16.17 -14.77 21.65
C GLN A 76 -16.64 -14.78 23.10
N VAL A 77 -17.17 -13.66 23.56
CA VAL A 77 -17.90 -13.52 24.82
C VAL A 77 -19.39 -13.58 24.51
N LEU A 78 -20.04 -14.68 24.86
CA LEU A 78 -21.44 -14.92 24.60
C LEU A 78 -22.33 -14.23 25.62
N LEU A 79 -23.31 -13.49 25.15
CA LEU A 79 -24.27 -12.73 25.97
C LEU A 79 -25.68 -13.21 25.65
N ASP A 80 -26.24 -14.00 26.57
CA ASP A 80 -27.56 -14.60 26.44
C ASP A 80 -28.56 -13.93 27.37
N ASP A 81 -29.85 -14.10 27.08
CA ASP A 81 -30.98 -13.60 27.88
C ASP A 81 -30.91 -12.08 28.10
N LEU A 82 -30.76 -11.36 27.00
CA LEU A 82 -30.63 -9.91 26.99
C LEU A 82 -31.93 -9.21 27.45
N ALA A 83 -31.75 -8.09 28.14
CA ALA A 83 -32.83 -7.14 28.45
C ALA A 83 -32.94 -6.09 27.29
N ASP A 84 -33.96 -5.22 27.36
CA ASP A 84 -34.11 -4.11 26.39
C ASP A 84 -32.92 -3.14 26.43
N ARG A 85 -32.29 -3.02 27.59
CA ARG A 85 -31.05 -2.27 27.79
C ARG A 85 -30.03 -3.12 28.56
N ASN A 86 -28.83 -3.19 28.05
CA ASN A 86 -27.79 -4.05 28.56
C ASN A 86 -26.51 -3.27 28.84
N THR A 87 -25.79 -3.74 29.84
CA THR A 87 -24.41 -3.32 30.11
C THR A 87 -23.56 -4.57 30.33
N ALA A 88 -22.66 -4.83 29.40
CA ALA A 88 -21.65 -5.88 29.52
C ALA A 88 -20.32 -5.26 29.98
N VAL A 89 -19.72 -5.83 31.04
CA VAL A 89 -18.38 -5.47 31.49
C VAL A 89 -17.50 -6.69 31.30
N VAL A 90 -16.43 -6.54 30.53
CA VAL A 90 -15.45 -7.59 30.24
C VAL A 90 -14.08 -7.12 30.70
N ALA A 91 -13.48 -7.85 31.60
CA ALA A 91 -12.10 -7.65 32.05
C ALA A 91 -11.25 -8.85 31.63
N ALA A 92 -10.10 -8.60 31.05
CA ALA A 92 -9.22 -9.63 30.53
C ALA A 92 -7.76 -9.21 30.60
N ARG A 93 -6.86 -10.19 30.67
CA ARG A 93 -5.42 -10.02 30.50
C ARG A 93 -5.06 -10.35 29.05
N MET A 94 -4.49 -9.36 28.34
CA MET A 94 -4.18 -9.43 26.91
C MET A 94 -2.67 -9.46 26.70
N PRO A 95 -2.15 -10.30 25.77
CA PRO A 95 -0.72 -10.32 25.47
C PRO A 95 -0.33 -9.12 24.59
N TYR A 96 0.86 -8.57 24.82
CA TYR A 96 1.51 -7.74 23.81
C TYR A 96 1.95 -8.60 22.62
N VAL A 97 2.00 -7.99 21.45
CA VAL A 97 2.39 -8.66 20.19
C VAL A 97 3.62 -8.02 19.57
N THR A 98 4.29 -8.76 18.68
CA THR A 98 5.44 -8.32 17.88
C THR A 98 5.20 -8.51 16.39
N ASP A 99 3.98 -8.94 16.01
CA ASP A 99 3.57 -9.18 14.63
C ASP A 99 2.93 -7.95 13.96
N GLY A 100 2.76 -6.85 14.70
CA GLY A 100 2.21 -5.60 14.21
C GLY A 100 0.68 -5.51 14.23
N ASP A 101 -0.05 -6.57 14.61
CA ASP A 101 -1.51 -6.62 14.67
C ASP A 101 -2.00 -6.64 16.13
N GLY A 102 -2.75 -5.65 16.58
CA GLY A 102 -3.18 -5.43 17.96
C GLY A 102 -2.24 -4.50 18.72
N MET A 103 -2.02 -4.72 20.02
CA MET A 103 -1.13 -3.89 20.85
C MET A 103 0.33 -4.34 20.66
N HIS A 104 1.00 -3.76 19.68
CA HIS A 104 2.39 -4.03 19.35
C HIS A 104 3.33 -3.40 20.37
N ARG A 105 4.32 -4.16 20.84
CA ARG A 105 5.34 -3.69 21.79
C ARG A 105 6.72 -3.78 21.15
N LEU A 106 7.42 -2.65 21.10
CA LEU A 106 8.81 -2.56 20.70
C LEU A 106 9.66 -2.02 21.85
N VAL A 107 10.86 -2.58 22.03
CA VAL A 107 11.96 -1.95 22.78
C VAL A 107 12.92 -1.36 21.74
N ASP A 108 13.09 -0.04 21.76
CA ASP A 108 13.99 0.61 20.82
C ASP A 108 15.45 0.33 21.21
N PRO A 109 16.25 -0.34 20.34
CA PRO A 109 17.63 -0.66 20.66
C PRO A 109 18.54 0.58 20.78
N ALA A 110 18.10 1.75 20.37
CA ALA A 110 18.86 3.00 20.44
C ALA A 110 18.85 3.62 21.84
N ASP A 111 17.79 3.41 22.63
CA ASP A 111 17.61 4.05 23.94
C ASP A 111 16.99 3.14 25.03
N ASP A 112 16.76 1.85 24.70
CA ASP A 112 16.07 0.85 25.52
C ASP A 112 14.64 1.24 25.96
N ALA A 113 14.07 2.26 25.33
CA ALA A 113 12.73 2.71 25.64
C ALA A 113 11.65 1.82 25.04
N VAL A 114 10.53 1.67 25.78
CA VAL A 114 9.39 0.86 25.35
C VAL A 114 8.39 1.74 24.62
N TYR A 115 8.00 1.32 23.44
CA TYR A 115 6.96 1.93 22.62
C TYR A 115 5.83 0.92 22.37
N LEU A 116 4.60 1.37 22.56
CA LEU A 116 3.38 0.62 22.33
C LEU A 116 2.58 1.32 21.23
N GLY A 117 2.12 0.58 20.25
CA GLY A 117 1.28 1.08 19.18
C GLY A 117 0.15 0.09 18.88
N CYS A 118 -1.09 0.57 18.92
CA CYS A 118 -2.25 -0.25 18.62
C CYS A 118 -2.60 -0.13 17.12
N TYR A 119 -2.64 -1.25 16.42
CA TYR A 119 -3.25 -1.36 15.11
C TYR A 119 -4.53 -2.21 15.21
N GLY A 120 -5.68 -1.59 14.90
CA GLY A 120 -7.01 -2.20 15.02
C GLY A 120 -7.46 -2.98 13.78
N GLY A 121 -6.96 -2.65 12.60
CA GLY A 121 -7.23 -3.33 11.33
C GLY A 121 -8.68 -3.70 11.08
N MET A 122 -8.95 -4.62 10.16
CA MET A 122 -10.32 -5.00 9.79
C MET A 122 -11.09 -5.65 10.95
N ASP A 123 -10.47 -6.57 11.68
CA ASP A 123 -11.06 -7.27 12.84
C ASP A 123 -9.99 -7.56 13.90
N VAL A 124 -9.05 -6.63 14.09
CA VAL A 124 -7.88 -6.82 14.93
C VAL A 124 -8.08 -6.25 16.33
N ASN A 125 -8.97 -5.27 16.52
CA ASN A 125 -9.21 -4.69 17.85
C ASN A 125 -9.74 -5.71 18.88
N ARG A 126 -10.33 -6.81 18.45
CA ARG A 126 -10.65 -7.97 19.30
C ARG A 126 -9.42 -8.61 19.99
N ARG A 127 -8.18 -8.28 19.52
CA ARG A 127 -6.91 -8.67 20.19
C ARG A 127 -6.47 -7.67 21.26
N VAL A 128 -7.21 -6.56 21.43
CA VAL A 128 -6.88 -5.48 22.35
C VAL A 128 -7.92 -5.36 23.46
N PHE A 129 -9.21 -5.39 23.09
CA PHE A 129 -10.32 -5.27 24.05
C PHE A 129 -11.59 -5.95 23.50
N ALA A 130 -12.54 -6.29 24.38
CA ALA A 130 -13.81 -6.87 23.99
C ALA A 130 -14.69 -5.84 23.26
N CYS A 131 -15.21 -6.18 22.06
CA CYS A 131 -15.90 -5.22 21.21
C CYS A 131 -16.86 -5.89 20.21
N PHE A 132 -17.72 -5.08 19.61
CA PHE A 132 -18.40 -5.44 18.37
C PHE A 132 -17.47 -5.09 17.20
N ASP A 133 -16.63 -6.05 16.76
CA ASP A 133 -15.61 -5.78 15.77
C ASP A 133 -16.15 -5.91 14.34
N GLN A 134 -17.04 -4.99 13.95
CA GLN A 134 -17.64 -4.87 12.62
C GLN A 134 -17.89 -3.40 12.25
N PRO A 135 -17.90 -3.04 10.95
CA PRO A 135 -17.87 -1.64 10.54
C PRO A 135 -19.20 -0.90 10.74
N ASP A 136 -20.35 -1.59 10.67
CA ASP A 136 -21.67 -0.98 10.71
C ASP A 136 -22.21 -0.72 12.13
N ILE A 137 -21.58 -1.28 13.15
CA ILE A 137 -21.87 -0.95 14.55
C ILE A 137 -20.93 0.19 15.00
N LYS A 138 -21.28 1.42 14.62
CA LYS A 138 -20.56 2.61 15.06
C LYS A 138 -20.99 3.02 16.46
N ALA A 139 -20.04 3.35 17.31
CA ALA A 139 -20.28 3.74 18.70
C ALA A 139 -19.38 4.91 19.13
N PRO A 140 -19.79 5.76 20.07
CA PRO A 140 -18.90 6.60 20.81
C PRO A 140 -18.01 5.73 21.73
N PHE A 141 -16.69 6.03 21.76
CA PHE A 141 -15.71 5.39 22.60
C PHE A 141 -15.12 6.39 23.61
N ALA A 142 -15.19 6.06 24.90
CA ALA A 142 -14.48 6.77 25.95
C ALA A 142 -13.26 5.92 26.35
N VAL A 143 -12.06 6.40 25.99
CA VAL A 143 -10.82 5.67 26.24
C VAL A 143 -10.10 6.23 27.45
N SER A 144 -9.59 5.36 28.32
CA SER A 144 -8.69 5.72 29.41
C SER A 144 -7.52 4.74 29.51
N VAL A 145 -6.34 5.25 29.82
CA VAL A 145 -5.11 4.45 29.82
C VAL A 145 -4.30 4.72 31.08
N GLU A 146 -3.85 3.67 31.72
CA GLU A 146 -2.78 3.72 32.72
C GLU A 146 -1.46 3.34 32.02
N ALA A 147 -0.45 4.22 32.09
CA ALA A 147 0.86 4.01 31.50
C ALA A 147 1.97 4.31 32.51
N ARG A 148 3.18 3.81 32.28
CA ARG A 148 4.35 4.09 33.09
C ARG A 148 4.63 5.60 33.16
N ALA A 149 5.11 6.08 34.30
CA ALA A 149 5.47 7.48 34.44
C ALA A 149 6.49 7.91 33.37
N GLY A 150 6.26 9.07 32.78
CA GLY A 150 7.08 9.60 31.68
C GLY A 150 6.63 9.18 30.27
N ALA A 151 5.68 8.25 30.14
CA ALA A 151 5.06 7.96 28.85
C ALA A 151 4.04 9.03 28.47
N THR A 152 4.05 9.45 27.23
CA THR A 152 2.96 10.20 26.59
C THR A 152 2.02 9.19 25.92
N VAL A 153 0.72 9.39 26.13
CA VAL A 153 -0.31 8.55 25.49
C VAL A 153 -1.09 9.39 24.48
N LEU A 154 -1.30 8.82 23.29
CA LEU A 154 -2.14 9.36 22.23
C LEU A 154 -3.28 8.39 21.94
N SER A 155 -4.46 8.90 21.59
CA SER A 155 -5.63 8.13 21.22
C SER A 155 -6.56 8.96 20.31
N ASN A 156 -7.76 8.46 20.03
CA ASN A 156 -8.73 9.04 19.09
C ASN A 156 -9.40 10.36 19.53
N GLY A 157 -8.83 11.10 20.40
CA GLY A 157 -9.39 12.39 20.85
C GLY A 157 -8.44 13.13 21.76
N ARG A 158 -8.79 14.33 22.13
CA ARG A 158 -7.96 15.12 23.04
C ARG A 158 -8.05 14.58 24.47
N PRO A 159 -6.98 14.70 25.28
CA PRO A 159 -7.09 14.48 26.70
C PRO A 159 -8.19 15.39 27.28
N GLU A 160 -9.15 14.81 28.00
CA GLU A 160 -10.25 15.55 28.64
C GLU A 160 -9.74 16.41 29.81
N GLN A 161 -8.67 15.93 30.46
CA GLN A 161 -8.00 16.60 31.55
C GLN A 161 -6.48 16.33 31.53
N ALA A 162 -5.72 17.13 32.26
CA ALA A 162 -4.30 16.90 32.43
C ALA A 162 -4.05 15.50 33.01
N PRO A 163 -3.04 14.74 32.51
CA PRO A 163 -2.75 13.42 33.05
C PRO A 163 -2.49 13.44 34.55
N SER A 164 -3.08 12.50 35.28
CA SER A 164 -2.96 12.40 36.75
C SER A 164 -2.02 11.26 37.13
N ARG A 165 -1.13 11.51 38.10
CA ARG A 165 -0.25 10.46 38.68
C ARG A 165 -1.03 9.54 39.57
N THR A 166 -0.71 8.25 39.51
CA THR A 166 -1.29 7.17 40.29
C THR A 166 -0.19 6.26 40.81
N ASP A 167 -0.52 5.40 41.72
CA ASP A 167 0.39 4.40 42.33
C ASP A 167 1.75 4.98 42.81
N GLY A 168 1.70 5.99 43.68
CA GLY A 168 2.91 6.58 44.29
C GLY A 168 3.85 7.23 43.25
N ASP A 169 3.32 7.81 42.17
CA ASP A 169 4.04 8.43 41.04
C ASP A 169 4.68 7.46 40.02
N ALA A 170 4.46 6.14 40.15
CA ALA A 170 5.02 5.14 39.23
C ALA A 170 4.26 5.05 37.91
N THR A 171 2.97 5.46 37.92
CA THR A 171 2.10 5.40 36.74
C THR A 171 1.39 6.74 36.52
N THR A 172 0.87 6.93 35.34
CA THR A 172 0.11 8.11 34.91
C THR A 172 -1.15 7.67 34.21
N ARG A 173 -2.29 8.21 34.65
CA ARG A 173 -3.60 7.94 34.05
C ARG A 173 -3.95 9.05 33.07
N TRP A 174 -4.32 8.63 31.88
CA TRP A 174 -4.82 9.43 30.79
C TRP A 174 -6.31 9.16 30.57
N VAL A 175 -7.11 10.20 30.37
CA VAL A 175 -8.53 10.11 30.06
C VAL A 175 -8.80 10.96 28.84
N PHE A 176 -9.38 10.38 27.81
CA PHE A 176 -9.67 11.03 26.55
C PHE A 176 -11.15 11.38 26.42
N ALA A 177 -11.45 12.48 25.74
CA ALA A 177 -12.82 12.86 25.39
C ALA A 177 -13.49 11.73 24.60
N SER A 178 -14.78 11.53 24.84
CA SER A 178 -15.53 10.53 24.07
C SER A 178 -15.57 10.89 22.60
N THR A 179 -15.31 9.91 21.75
CA THR A 179 -15.32 10.10 20.28
C THR A 179 -16.75 10.36 19.78
N PRO A 180 -16.93 10.96 18.62
CA PRO A 180 -18.15 10.74 17.83
C PRO A 180 -18.33 9.25 17.54
N PRO A 181 -19.49 8.83 16.96
CA PRO A 181 -19.67 7.42 16.58
C PRO A 181 -18.64 6.96 15.55
N LEU A 182 -17.77 6.02 15.94
CA LEU A 182 -16.72 5.40 15.12
C LEU A 182 -16.94 3.90 15.01
N ALA A 183 -16.49 3.31 13.90
CA ALA A 183 -16.33 1.86 13.78
C ALA A 183 -15.15 1.39 14.67
N THR A 184 -15.26 0.20 15.24
CA THR A 184 -14.27 -0.33 16.18
C THR A 184 -12.85 -0.35 15.62
N TYR A 185 -12.66 -0.67 14.32
CA TYR A 185 -11.33 -0.77 13.69
C TYR A 185 -10.55 0.56 13.69
N LEU A 186 -11.22 1.68 13.94
CA LEU A 186 -10.62 3.03 13.99
C LEU A 186 -10.03 3.39 15.37
N ILE A 187 -10.30 2.57 16.40
CA ILE A 187 -9.82 2.87 17.77
C ILE A 187 -8.36 2.46 17.93
N THR A 188 -7.57 3.40 18.44
CA THR A 188 -6.13 3.23 18.64
C THR A 188 -5.65 3.82 19.96
N VAL A 189 -4.53 3.31 20.43
CA VAL A 189 -3.75 3.87 21.56
C VAL A 189 -2.26 3.71 21.24
N CYS A 190 -1.50 4.80 21.38
CA CYS A 190 -0.05 4.78 21.28
C CYS A 190 0.54 5.30 22.61
N ALA A 191 1.44 4.56 23.22
CA ALA A 191 2.06 4.93 24.50
C ALA A 191 3.59 4.76 24.48
N GLY A 192 4.32 5.74 24.96
CA GLY A 192 5.78 5.73 25.00
C GLY A 192 6.38 7.10 25.29
N PRO A 193 7.70 7.22 25.39
CA PRO A 193 8.37 8.53 25.52
C PRO A 193 8.52 9.21 24.15
N TRP A 194 7.38 9.58 23.54
CA TRP A 194 7.33 10.20 22.24
C TRP A 194 7.91 11.61 22.20
N ALA A 195 8.76 11.90 21.23
CA ALA A 195 9.10 13.26 20.85
C ALA A 195 7.89 13.87 20.11
N SER A 196 7.33 14.95 20.66
CA SER A 196 6.10 15.56 20.18
C SER A 196 6.34 16.98 19.69
N ARG A 197 5.75 17.35 18.56
CA ARG A 197 5.77 18.70 18.00
C ARG A 197 4.35 19.09 17.63
N THR A 198 3.78 20.03 18.35
CA THR A 198 2.38 20.43 18.23
C THR A 198 2.24 21.88 17.78
N TRP A 199 1.15 22.17 17.08
CA TRP A 199 0.77 23.52 16.68
C TRP A 199 -0.75 23.64 16.59
N GLU A 200 -1.25 24.83 16.34
CA GLU A 200 -2.67 25.08 16.11
C GLU A 200 -2.90 25.50 14.66
N HIS A 201 -3.94 24.96 14.02
CA HIS A 201 -4.40 25.37 12.70
C HIS A 201 -5.93 25.28 12.65
N ASP A 202 -6.57 26.33 12.12
CA ASP A 202 -8.04 26.42 12.03
C ASP A 202 -8.76 26.18 13.37
N GLY A 203 -8.17 26.65 14.48
CA GLY A 203 -8.71 26.49 15.84
C GLY A 203 -8.65 25.07 16.40
N ARG A 204 -7.86 24.19 15.80
CA ARG A 204 -7.65 22.79 16.23
C ARG A 204 -6.18 22.51 16.52
N PRO A 205 -5.88 21.66 17.51
CA PRO A 205 -4.54 21.16 17.71
C PRO A 205 -4.17 20.14 16.64
N PHE A 206 -2.93 20.26 16.17
CA PHE A 206 -2.24 19.32 15.29
C PHE A 206 -0.94 18.90 15.94
N GLY A 207 -0.47 17.70 15.63
CA GLY A 207 0.81 17.22 16.11
C GLY A 207 1.49 16.23 15.17
N TRP A 208 2.83 16.20 15.27
CA TRP A 208 3.65 15.10 14.78
C TRP A 208 4.43 14.52 15.94
N HIS A 209 4.45 13.18 15.99
CA HIS A 209 5.06 12.43 17.07
C HIS A 209 5.94 11.33 16.49
N ALA A 210 7.07 11.06 17.15
CA ALA A 210 8.00 9.99 16.77
C ALA A 210 8.70 9.44 18.01
N ARG A 211 9.39 8.31 17.89
CA ARG A 211 10.25 7.80 18.95
C ARG A 211 11.28 8.86 19.39
N ALA A 212 11.67 8.86 20.66
CA ALA A 212 12.65 9.81 21.18
C ALA A 212 13.98 9.75 20.44
N SER A 213 14.39 8.56 20.02
CA SER A 213 15.60 8.35 19.20
C SER A 213 15.55 9.03 17.82
N LEU A 214 14.35 9.33 17.29
CA LEU A 214 14.13 10.04 16.03
C LEU A 214 13.78 11.54 16.21
N ALA A 215 13.94 12.09 17.43
CA ALA A 215 13.56 13.48 17.73
C ALA A 215 14.27 14.51 16.83
N ALA A 216 15.56 14.30 16.53
CA ALA A 216 16.32 15.18 15.65
C ALA A 216 15.85 15.09 14.18
N ASP A 217 15.46 13.91 13.73
CA ASP A 217 14.92 13.66 12.40
C ASP A 217 13.52 14.28 12.26
N LEU A 218 12.71 14.16 13.31
CA LEU A 218 11.42 14.85 13.37
C LEU A 218 11.58 16.37 13.28
N ASP A 219 12.53 16.95 14.03
CA ASP A 219 12.81 18.40 13.98
C ASP A 219 13.27 18.85 12.60
N ARG A 220 14.12 18.08 11.95
CA ARG A 220 14.61 18.35 10.59
C ARG A 220 13.44 18.39 9.60
N ASP A 221 12.54 17.41 9.65
CA ASP A 221 11.45 17.24 8.69
C ASP A 221 10.18 18.00 9.04
N LEU A 222 10.07 18.53 10.26
CA LEU A 222 8.86 19.19 10.75
C LEU A 222 8.33 20.32 9.84
N PRO A 223 9.17 21.19 9.26
CA PRO A 223 8.68 22.25 8.36
C PRO A 223 7.92 21.67 7.17
N MET A 224 8.46 20.60 6.53
CA MET A 224 7.85 19.90 5.40
C MET A 224 6.61 19.13 5.82
N LEU A 225 6.67 18.38 6.91
CA LEU A 225 5.54 17.62 7.46
C LEU A 225 4.35 18.52 7.77
N ARG A 226 4.62 19.68 8.38
CA ARG A 226 3.60 20.68 8.68
C ARG A 226 3.00 21.27 7.41
N GLU A 227 3.83 21.63 6.42
CA GLU A 227 3.36 22.17 5.14
C GLU A 227 2.47 21.17 4.40
N GLN A 228 2.91 19.90 4.29
CA GLN A 228 2.14 18.82 3.66
C GLN A 228 0.79 18.61 4.36
N THR A 229 0.79 18.58 5.70
CA THR A 229 -0.43 18.43 6.50
C THR A 229 -1.39 19.59 6.31
N VAL A 230 -0.92 20.83 6.49
CA VAL A 230 -1.75 22.04 6.45
C VAL A 230 -2.31 22.28 5.04
N SER A 231 -1.47 22.15 4.01
CA SER A 231 -1.93 22.34 2.63
C SER A 231 -2.98 21.31 2.21
N GLY A 232 -2.82 20.06 2.64
CA GLY A 232 -3.83 19.00 2.45
C GLY A 232 -5.15 19.33 3.16
N TYR A 233 -5.07 19.68 4.46
CA TYR A 233 -6.23 20.07 5.26
C TYR A 233 -7.00 21.22 4.61
N ASP A 234 -6.31 22.29 4.23
CA ASP A 234 -6.91 23.46 3.61
C ASP A 234 -7.54 23.16 2.24
N TRP A 235 -6.96 22.19 1.50
CA TRP A 235 -7.55 21.74 0.24
C TRP A 235 -8.89 21.02 0.49
N TYR A 236 -8.93 20.07 1.41
CA TYR A 236 -10.16 19.34 1.79
C TYR A 236 -11.22 20.28 2.37
N ALA A 237 -10.85 21.18 3.28
CA ALA A 237 -11.76 22.14 3.89
C ALA A 237 -12.43 23.08 2.87
N ARG A 238 -11.76 23.38 1.74
CA ARG A 238 -12.37 24.15 0.64
C ARG A 238 -13.23 23.31 -0.30
N ARG A 239 -12.98 22.01 -0.38
CA ARG A 239 -13.59 21.12 -1.39
C ARG A 239 -14.85 20.43 -0.86
N PHE A 240 -14.86 20.09 0.41
CA PHE A 240 -16.01 19.42 1.03
C PHE A 240 -16.89 20.40 1.79
N GLU A 241 -18.21 20.20 1.63
CA GLU A 241 -19.22 20.98 2.36
C GLU A 241 -19.30 20.53 3.83
N GLU A 242 -19.04 19.24 4.12
CA GLU A 242 -18.88 18.73 5.48
C GLU A 242 -17.54 19.20 6.04
N PRO A 243 -17.53 19.98 7.15
CA PRO A 243 -16.29 20.41 7.78
C PRO A 243 -15.52 19.21 8.33
N TYR A 244 -14.23 19.40 8.59
CA TYR A 244 -13.41 18.38 9.27
C TYR A 244 -14.13 17.92 10.56
N PRO A 245 -14.42 16.59 10.69
CA PRO A 245 -15.42 16.14 11.66
C PRO A 245 -14.89 15.91 13.09
N PHE A 246 -13.58 16.03 13.31
CA PHE A 246 -12.94 15.71 14.60
C PHE A 246 -12.32 16.94 15.28
N ASP A 247 -11.92 16.80 16.54
CA ASP A 247 -11.47 17.90 17.39
C ASP A 247 -9.95 18.14 17.36
N SER A 248 -9.16 17.17 16.84
CA SER A 248 -7.71 17.22 16.74
C SER A 248 -7.21 16.44 15.52
N TYR A 249 -5.95 16.66 15.13
CA TYR A 249 -5.27 15.92 14.08
C TYR A 249 -3.83 15.62 14.48
N ASP A 250 -3.65 14.66 15.37
CA ASP A 250 -2.34 14.14 15.73
C ASP A 250 -1.92 13.04 14.76
N GLN A 251 -0.63 13.00 14.43
CA GLN A 251 0.00 12.08 13.50
C GLN A 251 1.24 11.51 14.16
N ILE A 252 1.42 10.20 14.07
CA ILE A 252 2.50 9.52 14.80
C ILE A 252 3.20 8.49 13.93
N PHE A 253 4.54 8.52 13.94
CA PHE A 253 5.37 7.45 13.37
C PHE A 253 5.52 6.31 14.38
N VAL A 254 4.92 5.16 14.07
CA VAL A 254 4.85 3.98 14.96
C VAL A 254 5.80 2.91 14.47
N PRO A 255 6.70 2.42 15.33
CA PRO A 255 7.59 1.32 14.96
C PRO A 255 6.82 -0.01 14.83
N GLY A 256 7.25 -0.86 13.90
CA GLY A 256 6.65 -2.17 13.69
C GLY A 256 5.29 -2.17 12.98
N HIS A 257 4.81 -1.03 12.52
CA HIS A 257 3.54 -0.91 11.80
C HIS A 257 3.55 -1.70 10.48
N ASN A 258 2.62 -2.63 10.28
CA ASN A 258 2.59 -3.53 9.12
C ASN A 258 2.28 -2.81 7.79
N TRP A 259 1.50 -1.76 7.85
CA TRP A 259 0.95 -1.02 6.72
C TRP A 259 1.69 0.31 6.50
N GLY A 260 1.36 1.04 5.44
CA GLY A 260 1.90 2.37 5.19
C GLY A 260 1.49 3.35 6.29
N ALA A 261 0.20 3.37 6.59
CA ALA A 261 -0.43 4.18 7.63
C ALA A 261 -1.80 3.62 8.00
N MET A 262 -2.46 4.26 8.97
CA MET A 262 -3.82 3.95 9.39
C MET A 262 -4.56 5.22 9.80
N GLU A 263 -5.77 5.36 9.31
CA GLU A 263 -6.64 6.51 9.39
C GLU A 263 -7.29 6.79 10.75
N ASN A 264 -6.75 6.36 11.86
CA ASN A 264 -7.36 6.55 13.18
C ASN A 264 -7.64 8.03 13.48
N PRO A 265 -8.90 8.49 13.61
CA PRO A 265 -9.21 9.90 13.87
C PRO A 265 -8.54 10.40 15.15
N GLY A 266 -7.92 11.58 15.11
CA GLY A 266 -7.22 12.17 16.25
C GLY A 266 -5.84 11.55 16.55
N CYS A 267 -5.48 10.40 15.94
CA CYS A 267 -4.18 9.75 16.12
C CYS A 267 -3.82 8.91 14.89
N VAL A 268 -3.63 9.57 13.75
CA VAL A 268 -3.26 8.90 12.50
C VAL A 268 -1.88 8.29 12.64
N SER A 269 -1.77 6.98 12.44
CA SER A 269 -0.50 6.27 12.62
C SER A 269 0.15 5.99 11.27
N TYR A 270 1.47 6.20 11.20
CA TYR A 270 2.31 5.95 10.04
C TYR A 270 3.41 4.97 10.41
N ARG A 271 3.85 4.16 9.47
CA ARG A 271 5.08 3.37 9.67
C ARG A 271 6.28 4.31 9.86
N ASP A 272 7.14 4.03 10.81
CA ASP A 272 8.23 4.93 11.17
C ASP A 272 9.36 5.01 10.11
N GLU A 273 9.41 4.09 9.15
CA GLU A 273 10.30 4.19 7.99
C GLU A 273 9.97 5.39 7.08
N LEU A 274 8.80 6.01 7.22
CA LEU A 274 8.47 7.28 6.56
C LEU A 274 9.18 8.50 7.20
N LEU A 275 9.84 8.32 8.34
CA LEU A 275 10.74 9.29 8.95
C LEU A 275 12.16 8.68 9.02
N PRO A 276 12.97 8.78 7.96
CA PRO A 276 14.28 8.17 7.92
C PRO A 276 15.29 8.95 8.79
N GLN A 277 16.30 8.26 9.26
CA GLN A 277 17.44 8.92 9.89
C GLN A 277 18.26 9.67 8.84
N GLY A 278 18.74 10.85 9.18
CA GLY A 278 19.52 11.70 8.26
C GLY A 278 18.65 12.36 7.19
N THR A 279 19.17 12.59 6.00
CA THR A 279 18.47 13.32 4.93
C THR A 279 17.30 12.49 4.38
N THR A 280 16.12 13.09 4.34
CA THR A 280 14.94 12.47 3.73
C THR A 280 15.06 12.43 2.21
N PRO A 281 15.01 11.23 1.60
CA PRO A 281 15.00 11.09 0.15
C PRO A 281 13.82 11.83 -0.49
N ALA A 282 14.03 12.49 -1.63
CA ALA A 282 12.95 13.22 -2.32
C ALA A 282 11.79 12.29 -2.72
N ALA A 283 12.09 11.06 -3.15
CA ALA A 283 11.06 10.05 -3.46
C ALA A 283 10.22 9.70 -2.21
N LEU A 284 10.86 9.54 -1.05
CA LEU A 284 10.17 9.28 0.22
C LEU A 284 9.34 10.48 0.67
N ALA A 285 9.86 11.70 0.49
CA ALA A 285 9.12 12.94 0.81
C ALA A 285 7.85 13.07 -0.04
N ARG A 286 7.91 12.71 -1.33
CA ARG A 286 6.76 12.65 -2.24
C ARG A 286 5.76 11.57 -1.82
N GLN A 287 6.25 10.34 -1.58
CA GLN A 287 5.42 9.23 -1.07
C GLN A 287 4.71 9.64 0.22
N ARG A 288 5.42 10.26 1.16
CA ARG A 288 4.87 10.75 2.44
C ARG A 288 3.79 11.81 2.22
N ALA A 289 3.99 12.76 1.30
CA ALA A 289 2.98 13.75 0.94
C ALA A 289 1.67 13.10 0.44
N MET A 290 1.79 12.10 -0.44
CA MET A 290 0.65 11.34 -0.96
C MET A 290 -0.02 10.53 0.16
N THR A 291 0.76 9.92 1.07
CA THR A 291 0.22 9.17 2.21
C THR A 291 -0.48 10.09 3.21
N ILE A 292 0.09 11.25 3.56
CA ILE A 292 -0.56 12.23 4.46
C ILE A 292 -1.91 12.69 3.88
N ALA A 293 -1.95 12.99 2.58
CA ALA A 293 -3.19 13.38 1.91
C ALA A 293 -4.20 12.23 1.84
N HIS A 294 -3.75 10.99 1.68
CA HIS A 294 -4.54 9.76 1.70
C HIS A 294 -5.21 9.56 3.07
N GLU A 295 -4.41 9.57 4.16
CA GLU A 295 -4.96 9.38 5.51
C GLU A 295 -5.90 10.52 5.91
N MET A 296 -5.66 11.72 5.42
CA MET A 296 -6.56 12.84 5.67
C MET A 296 -7.90 12.71 4.93
N ALA A 297 -7.91 12.14 3.71
CA ALA A 297 -9.16 11.85 2.98
C ALA A 297 -10.07 10.90 3.75
N HIS A 298 -9.49 9.97 4.48
CA HIS A 298 -10.21 9.01 5.30
C HIS A 298 -11.06 9.65 6.39
N MET A 299 -10.72 10.85 6.85
CA MET A 299 -11.53 11.59 7.84
C MET A 299 -12.98 11.77 7.38
N TRP A 300 -13.20 11.81 6.04
CA TRP A 300 -14.52 11.83 5.43
C TRP A 300 -14.93 10.45 4.90
N PHE A 301 -14.00 9.74 4.23
CA PHE A 301 -14.24 8.43 3.61
C PHE A 301 -13.68 7.31 4.47
N GLY A 302 -14.52 6.70 5.29
CA GLY A 302 -14.17 5.67 6.27
C GLY A 302 -14.55 6.07 7.68
N ASP A 303 -14.22 7.30 8.09
CA ASP A 303 -14.40 7.77 9.46
C ASP A 303 -15.75 8.48 9.65
N LEU A 304 -16.00 9.55 8.89
CA LEU A 304 -17.32 10.21 8.91
C LEU A 304 -18.39 9.29 8.33
N VAL A 305 -18.16 8.79 7.11
CA VAL A 305 -19.05 7.84 6.43
C VAL A 305 -18.32 6.51 6.29
N THR A 306 -18.80 5.47 6.96
CA THR A 306 -18.21 4.13 6.95
C THR A 306 -19.05 3.21 6.04
N PHE A 307 -18.46 2.22 5.42
CA PHE A 307 -19.18 1.18 4.69
C PHE A 307 -19.96 0.25 5.64
N ARG A 308 -21.02 -0.40 5.14
CA ARG A 308 -21.86 -1.30 5.96
C ARG A 308 -21.19 -2.65 6.20
N TRP A 309 -20.55 -3.20 5.17
CA TRP A 309 -19.80 -4.44 5.22
C TRP A 309 -18.56 -4.33 4.31
N TRP A 310 -17.69 -5.27 4.40
CA TRP A 310 -16.34 -5.22 3.80
C TRP A 310 -16.33 -5.32 2.27
N GLU A 311 -17.43 -5.71 1.59
CA GLU A 311 -17.53 -5.64 0.13
C GLU A 311 -17.40 -4.21 -0.42
N ASP A 312 -17.80 -3.24 0.38
CA ASP A 312 -17.74 -1.82 0.03
C ASP A 312 -16.50 -1.08 0.59
N THR A 313 -15.46 -1.83 1.01
CA THR A 313 -14.18 -1.25 1.46
C THR A 313 -13.57 -0.28 0.44
N TRP A 314 -13.87 -0.44 -0.83
CA TRP A 314 -13.43 0.45 -1.90
C TRP A 314 -13.94 1.90 -1.71
N LEU A 315 -15.13 2.12 -1.14
CA LEU A 315 -15.65 3.46 -0.81
C LEU A 315 -14.73 4.23 0.15
N ASN A 316 -13.97 3.52 0.94
CA ASN A 316 -12.94 4.06 1.80
C ASN A 316 -11.58 4.11 1.05
N LYS A 317 -11.04 2.96 0.66
CA LYS A 317 -9.66 2.82 0.18
C LYS A 317 -9.41 3.40 -1.21
N SER A 318 -10.35 3.23 -2.16
CA SER A 318 -10.19 3.81 -3.50
C SER A 318 -10.30 5.33 -3.48
N PHE A 319 -11.22 5.89 -2.66
CA PHE A 319 -11.34 7.34 -2.51
C PHE A 319 -10.09 7.95 -1.91
N ALA A 320 -9.58 7.40 -0.83
CA ALA A 320 -8.37 7.89 -0.19
C ALA A 320 -7.15 7.79 -1.11
N ASP A 321 -7.03 6.70 -1.87
CA ASP A 321 -5.94 6.54 -2.83
C ASP A 321 -6.03 7.58 -3.97
N TYR A 322 -7.23 7.79 -4.56
CA TYR A 322 -7.44 8.81 -5.59
C TYR A 322 -7.15 10.23 -5.07
N LEU A 323 -7.73 10.59 -3.93
CA LEU A 323 -7.57 11.90 -3.33
C LEU A 323 -6.15 12.14 -2.83
N GLY A 324 -5.46 11.12 -2.33
CA GLY A 324 -4.06 11.22 -1.91
C GLY A 324 -3.16 11.73 -3.04
N PHE A 325 -3.25 11.13 -4.23
CA PHE A 325 -2.49 11.58 -5.40
C PHE A 325 -2.98 12.92 -5.95
N LEU A 326 -4.29 13.12 -6.03
CA LEU A 326 -4.89 14.37 -6.52
C LEU A 326 -4.46 15.58 -5.67
N VAL A 327 -4.60 15.46 -4.35
CA VAL A 327 -4.34 16.54 -3.39
C VAL A 327 -2.84 16.83 -3.29
N ALA A 328 -1.99 15.81 -3.18
CA ALA A 328 -0.55 16.01 -3.14
C ALA A 328 -0.04 16.73 -4.40
N GLY A 329 -0.60 16.40 -5.57
CA GLY A 329 -0.32 17.11 -6.83
C GLY A 329 -0.86 18.54 -6.83
N ALA A 330 -2.12 18.75 -6.47
CA ALA A 330 -2.80 20.03 -6.50
C ALA A 330 -2.25 21.06 -5.50
N THR A 331 -1.73 20.60 -4.36
CA THR A 331 -1.10 21.46 -3.34
C THR A 331 0.37 21.77 -3.63
N GLY A 332 0.97 21.11 -4.61
CA GLY A 332 2.40 21.24 -4.92
C GLY A 332 3.31 20.43 -3.97
N ALA A 333 2.76 19.65 -3.04
CA ALA A 333 3.54 18.80 -2.15
C ALA A 333 4.22 17.62 -2.89
N ALA A 334 3.59 17.15 -3.98
CA ALA A 334 4.18 16.20 -4.91
C ALA A 334 3.76 16.55 -6.36
N PRO A 335 4.39 17.53 -7.02
CA PRO A 335 4.07 17.89 -8.40
C PRO A 335 4.17 16.66 -9.32
N GLY A 336 3.20 16.48 -10.24
CA GLY A 336 3.17 15.31 -11.12
C GLY A 336 2.70 14.00 -10.45
N ALA A 337 2.13 14.03 -9.24
CA ALA A 337 1.71 12.82 -8.51
C ALA A 337 0.77 11.91 -9.32
N LEU A 338 -0.16 12.46 -10.11
CA LEU A 338 -1.04 11.65 -10.97
C LEU A 338 -0.27 10.95 -12.11
N ALA A 339 0.78 11.57 -12.65
CA ALA A 339 1.65 10.91 -13.62
C ALA A 339 2.51 9.83 -12.95
N GLU A 340 3.00 10.08 -11.74
CA GLU A 340 3.70 9.09 -10.91
C GLU A 340 2.81 7.89 -10.58
N PHE A 341 1.52 8.12 -10.29
CA PHE A 341 0.53 7.06 -10.13
C PHE A 341 0.43 6.18 -11.39
N ASP A 342 0.33 6.78 -12.57
CA ASP A 342 0.22 6.05 -13.84
C ASP A 342 1.49 5.25 -14.15
N LEU A 343 2.68 5.76 -13.79
CA LEU A 343 3.95 5.08 -14.01
C LEU A 343 4.14 3.86 -13.08
N GLY A 344 3.71 3.97 -11.82
CA GLY A 344 4.01 2.99 -10.78
C GLY A 344 2.80 2.19 -10.30
N ARG A 345 1.95 2.86 -9.53
CA ARG A 345 0.90 2.19 -8.77
C ARG A 345 -0.18 1.55 -9.66
N LYS A 346 -0.54 2.22 -10.76
CA LYS A 346 -1.52 1.71 -11.74
C LYS A 346 -1.04 0.43 -12.43
N ALA A 347 0.26 0.29 -12.67
CA ALA A 347 0.84 -0.95 -13.20
C ALA A 347 0.62 -2.15 -12.26
N GLY A 348 0.67 -1.93 -10.93
CA GLY A 348 0.29 -2.95 -9.93
C GLY A 348 -1.18 -3.36 -10.05
N GLY A 349 -2.06 -2.39 -10.34
CA GLY A 349 -3.48 -2.66 -10.62
C GLY A 349 -3.68 -3.52 -11.87
N TYR A 350 -2.98 -3.23 -12.96
CA TYR A 350 -3.02 -4.06 -14.18
C TYR A 350 -2.52 -5.50 -13.92
N ALA A 351 -1.42 -5.63 -13.18
CA ALA A 351 -0.88 -6.94 -12.83
C ALA A 351 -1.85 -7.77 -11.98
N ALA A 352 -2.45 -7.17 -10.94
CA ALA A 352 -3.43 -7.85 -10.09
C ALA A 352 -4.69 -8.23 -10.86
N ASP A 353 -5.18 -7.35 -11.73
CA ASP A 353 -6.41 -7.56 -12.51
C ASP A 353 -6.25 -8.59 -13.66
N ALA A 354 -5.01 -8.94 -14.01
CA ALA A 354 -4.69 -9.98 -14.99
C ALA A 354 -4.58 -11.39 -14.38
N ARG A 355 -4.51 -11.51 -13.06
CA ARG A 355 -4.30 -12.79 -12.35
C ARG A 355 -5.60 -13.54 -12.12
N PRO A 356 -5.55 -14.88 -11.91
CA PRO A 356 -6.73 -15.68 -11.55
C PRO A 356 -7.44 -15.20 -10.28
N SER A 357 -6.71 -14.54 -9.37
CA SER A 357 -7.24 -13.97 -8.14
C SER A 357 -8.00 -12.66 -8.34
N THR A 358 -8.15 -12.16 -9.58
CA THR A 358 -8.87 -10.91 -9.87
C THR A 358 -10.30 -10.93 -9.34
N HIS A 359 -10.77 -9.77 -8.94
CA HIS A 359 -12.13 -9.56 -8.44
C HIS A 359 -12.66 -8.18 -8.89
N PRO A 360 -13.98 -7.95 -8.82
CA PRO A 360 -14.55 -6.61 -9.02
C PRO A 360 -14.00 -5.60 -7.99
N VAL A 361 -13.91 -4.32 -8.34
CA VAL A 361 -13.58 -3.26 -7.38
C VAL A 361 -14.59 -3.23 -6.24
N ALA A 362 -15.88 -3.36 -6.58
CA ALA A 362 -16.98 -3.51 -5.64
C ALA A 362 -17.61 -4.90 -5.85
N PRO A 363 -17.16 -5.96 -5.18
CA PRO A 363 -17.79 -7.28 -5.23
C PRO A 363 -19.19 -7.23 -4.63
N ARG A 364 -19.99 -8.26 -4.85
CA ARG A 364 -21.30 -8.38 -4.20
C ARG A 364 -21.12 -8.90 -2.77
N PRO A 365 -22.06 -8.61 -1.85
CA PRO A 365 -21.97 -9.09 -0.47
C PRO A 365 -21.78 -10.61 -0.35
N GLU A 366 -22.40 -11.41 -1.23
CA GLU A 366 -22.27 -12.86 -1.27
C GLU A 366 -20.87 -13.34 -1.68
N ASP A 367 -20.08 -12.48 -2.36
CA ASP A 367 -18.68 -12.77 -2.73
C ASP A 367 -17.70 -12.46 -1.60
N VAL A 368 -18.18 -11.82 -0.52
CA VAL A 368 -17.40 -11.47 0.69
C VAL A 368 -18.12 -12.01 1.93
N PRO A 369 -18.20 -13.36 2.06
CA PRO A 369 -18.99 -14.02 3.09
C PRO A 369 -18.45 -13.85 4.51
N ASP A 370 -17.19 -13.48 4.65
CA ASP A 370 -16.50 -13.30 5.94
C ASP A 370 -15.32 -12.30 5.83
N VAL A 371 -14.72 -11.95 6.97
CA VAL A 371 -13.60 -11.00 7.03
C VAL A 371 -12.33 -11.55 6.38
N ASP A 372 -12.09 -12.85 6.43
CA ASP A 372 -10.92 -13.45 5.75
C ASP A 372 -11.01 -13.29 4.23
N SER A 373 -12.20 -13.47 3.67
CA SER A 373 -12.48 -13.20 2.25
C SER A 373 -12.32 -11.71 1.92
N ALA A 374 -12.78 -10.82 2.80
CA ALA A 374 -12.60 -9.38 2.66
C ALA A 374 -11.12 -8.99 2.65
N PHE A 375 -10.31 -9.58 3.55
CA PHE A 375 -8.87 -9.33 3.62
C PHE A 375 -8.15 -9.73 2.32
N ASN A 376 -8.60 -10.81 1.67
CA ASN A 376 -8.07 -11.21 0.37
C ASN A 376 -8.30 -10.16 -0.73
N ASN A 377 -9.33 -9.32 -0.61
CA ASN A 377 -9.62 -8.23 -1.55
C ASN A 377 -8.89 -6.93 -1.19
N PHE A 378 -8.07 -6.92 -0.14
CA PHE A 378 -7.26 -5.77 0.28
C PHE A 378 -5.96 -5.71 -0.53
N ASP A 379 -6.07 -5.38 -1.80
CA ASP A 379 -5.05 -5.54 -2.82
C ASP A 379 -4.99 -4.36 -3.81
N PRO A 380 -4.10 -4.38 -4.83
CA PRO A 380 -4.02 -3.32 -5.82
C PRO A 380 -5.31 -3.09 -6.64
N ILE A 381 -6.28 -4.01 -6.64
CA ILE A 381 -7.58 -3.77 -7.28
C ILE A 381 -8.37 -2.75 -6.46
N SER A 382 -8.51 -2.97 -5.17
CA SER A 382 -9.23 -2.04 -4.28
C SER A 382 -8.58 -0.66 -4.20
N TYR A 383 -7.25 -0.56 -4.35
CA TYR A 383 -6.53 0.72 -4.31
C TYR A 383 -6.31 1.31 -5.71
N ALA A 384 -5.46 0.69 -6.53
CA ALA A 384 -4.97 1.29 -7.76
C ALA A 384 -6.01 1.25 -8.89
N LYS A 385 -6.71 0.12 -9.11
CA LYS A 385 -7.82 0.08 -10.07
C LYS A 385 -8.97 0.94 -9.59
N GLY A 386 -9.30 0.90 -8.29
CA GLY A 386 -10.31 1.75 -7.68
C GLY A 386 -10.04 3.24 -7.87
N ASN A 387 -8.81 3.70 -7.58
CA ASN A 387 -8.36 5.07 -7.87
C ASN A 387 -8.56 5.44 -9.34
N ALA A 388 -8.01 4.65 -10.27
CA ALA A 388 -8.12 4.92 -11.69
C ALA A 388 -9.57 4.92 -12.20
N THR A 389 -10.44 4.11 -11.57
CA THR A 389 -11.88 4.07 -11.87
C THR A 389 -12.58 5.33 -11.38
N LEU A 390 -12.29 5.79 -10.15
CA LEU A 390 -12.82 7.06 -9.63
C LEU A 390 -12.34 8.25 -10.46
N ARG A 391 -11.08 8.26 -10.89
CA ARG A 391 -10.53 9.26 -11.80
C ARG A 391 -11.29 9.27 -13.13
N GLN A 392 -11.57 8.10 -13.71
CA GLN A 392 -12.39 7.97 -14.91
C GLN A 392 -13.83 8.46 -14.67
N LEU A 393 -14.43 8.15 -13.52
CA LEU A 393 -15.76 8.63 -13.16
C LEU A 393 -15.81 10.15 -13.06
N ALA A 394 -14.82 10.76 -12.39
CA ALA A 394 -14.70 12.21 -12.28
C ALA A 394 -14.51 12.87 -13.65
N PHE A 395 -13.68 12.27 -14.52
CA PHE A 395 -13.47 12.77 -15.88
C PHE A 395 -14.72 12.59 -16.77
N TRP A 396 -15.45 11.49 -16.59
CA TRP A 396 -16.67 11.19 -17.34
C TRP A 396 -17.82 12.11 -16.95
N LEU A 397 -18.04 12.35 -15.64
CA LEU A 397 -19.08 13.25 -15.14
C LEU A 397 -18.73 14.74 -15.32
N GLY A 398 -17.45 15.08 -15.27
CA GLY A 398 -16.93 16.41 -15.01
C GLY A 398 -16.72 16.64 -13.52
N GLU A 399 -15.60 17.29 -13.18
CA GLU A 399 -15.12 17.41 -11.79
C GLU A 399 -16.14 18.07 -10.85
N GLU A 400 -16.80 19.16 -11.29
CA GLU A 400 -17.82 19.87 -10.47
C GLU A 400 -19.00 18.97 -10.13
N THR A 401 -19.52 18.22 -11.12
CA THR A 401 -20.64 17.29 -10.93
C THR A 401 -20.25 16.13 -10.02
N PHE A 402 -19.05 15.58 -10.22
CA PHE A 402 -18.54 14.50 -9.38
C PHE A 402 -18.48 14.93 -7.90
N PHE A 403 -17.84 16.07 -7.60
CA PHE A 403 -17.74 16.54 -6.21
C PHE A 403 -19.07 17.01 -5.63
N ALA A 404 -20.01 17.51 -6.43
CA ALA A 404 -21.38 17.78 -5.95
C ALA A 404 -22.08 16.50 -5.47
N GLY A 405 -21.95 15.39 -6.21
CA GLY A 405 -22.46 14.08 -5.79
C GLY A 405 -21.76 13.53 -4.55
N VAL A 406 -20.44 13.70 -4.48
CA VAL A 406 -19.63 13.33 -3.30
C VAL A 406 -20.09 14.10 -2.06
N ASN A 407 -20.26 15.42 -2.13
CA ASN A 407 -20.74 16.22 -1.00
C ASN A 407 -22.12 15.78 -0.52
N ARG A 408 -23.04 15.43 -1.45
CA ARG A 408 -24.34 14.84 -1.08
C ARG A 408 -24.21 13.53 -0.34
N HIS A 409 -23.30 12.65 -0.81
CA HIS A 409 -23.06 11.37 -0.15
C HIS A 409 -22.55 11.55 1.29
N LEU A 410 -21.57 12.42 1.49
CA LEU A 410 -20.99 12.70 2.81
C LEU A 410 -22.04 13.28 3.77
N SER A 411 -22.84 14.25 3.32
CA SER A 411 -23.88 14.86 4.16
C SER A 411 -25.01 13.90 4.49
N ALA A 412 -25.42 13.05 3.53
CA ALA A 412 -26.54 12.12 3.72
C ALA A 412 -26.25 11.03 4.76
N ALA A 413 -24.98 10.60 4.88
CA ALA A 413 -24.56 9.49 5.74
C ALA A 413 -23.64 9.93 6.89
N ARG A 414 -23.64 11.22 7.24
CA ARG A 414 -22.77 11.81 8.27
C ARG A 414 -22.80 11.05 9.59
N PHE A 415 -21.63 10.59 10.05
CA PHE A 415 -21.42 9.69 11.20
C PHE A 415 -22.19 8.36 11.15
N GLY A 416 -22.70 8.03 9.98
CA GLY A 416 -23.40 6.77 9.73
C GLY A 416 -22.63 5.84 8.82
N THR A 417 -23.36 4.93 8.18
CA THR A 417 -22.84 3.97 7.21
C THR A 417 -23.55 4.11 5.86
N ALA A 418 -22.82 3.77 4.81
CA ALA A 418 -23.33 3.77 3.44
C ALA A 418 -22.87 2.52 2.67
N ALA A 419 -23.60 2.18 1.62
CA ALA A 419 -23.24 1.16 0.65
C ALA A 419 -23.07 1.79 -0.74
N LEU A 420 -22.63 1.00 -1.71
CA LEU A 420 -22.48 1.46 -3.10
C LEU A 420 -23.76 2.12 -3.64
N ASP A 421 -24.94 1.54 -3.37
CA ASP A 421 -26.20 2.08 -3.89
C ASP A 421 -26.52 3.48 -3.35
N ASP A 422 -26.14 3.80 -2.11
CA ASP A 422 -26.28 5.13 -1.50
C ASP A 422 -25.37 6.15 -2.22
N PHE A 423 -24.15 5.75 -2.56
CA PHE A 423 -23.22 6.57 -3.34
C PHE A 423 -23.72 6.81 -4.77
N VAL A 424 -24.18 5.75 -5.45
CA VAL A 424 -24.79 5.84 -6.79
C VAL A 424 -25.99 6.79 -6.77
N GLY A 425 -26.89 6.65 -5.81
CA GLY A 425 -28.05 7.53 -5.64
C GLY A 425 -27.66 9.01 -5.46
N SER A 426 -26.60 9.26 -4.70
CA SER A 426 -26.07 10.61 -4.49
C SER A 426 -25.53 11.23 -5.79
N LEU A 427 -24.74 10.47 -6.56
CA LEU A 427 -24.24 10.91 -7.87
C LEU A 427 -25.39 11.09 -8.88
N GLN A 428 -26.32 10.12 -9.00
CA GLN A 428 -27.43 10.18 -9.95
C GLN A 428 -28.31 11.42 -9.72
N SER A 429 -28.39 11.91 -8.48
CA SER A 429 -29.19 13.08 -8.13
C SER A 429 -28.65 14.41 -8.67
N VAL A 430 -27.42 14.45 -9.18
CA VAL A 430 -26.74 15.67 -9.68
C VAL A 430 -26.40 15.60 -11.17
N THR A 431 -26.80 14.53 -11.88
CA THR A 431 -26.54 14.34 -13.31
C THR A 431 -27.64 13.58 -14.02
N ASP A 432 -27.83 13.85 -15.31
CA ASP A 432 -28.70 13.09 -16.20
C ASP A 432 -28.03 11.87 -16.84
N ARG A 433 -26.72 11.68 -16.60
CA ARG A 433 -25.98 10.50 -17.09
C ARG A 433 -26.40 9.26 -16.31
N ASP A 434 -26.43 8.10 -16.96
CA ASP A 434 -26.74 6.83 -16.32
C ASP A 434 -25.57 6.31 -15.49
N VAL A 435 -25.52 6.75 -14.23
CA VAL A 435 -24.46 6.35 -13.26
C VAL A 435 -24.60 4.88 -12.92
N THR A 436 -25.82 4.34 -12.85
CA THR A 436 -26.05 2.92 -12.51
C THR A 436 -25.45 2.00 -13.57
N ALA A 437 -25.71 2.25 -14.86
CA ALA A 437 -25.11 1.46 -15.93
C ALA A 437 -23.57 1.59 -15.96
N TRP A 438 -23.04 2.78 -15.66
CA TRP A 438 -21.61 3.00 -15.57
C TRP A 438 -20.97 2.18 -14.45
N VAL A 439 -21.57 2.18 -13.26
CA VAL A 439 -21.11 1.43 -12.07
C VAL A 439 -21.15 -0.07 -12.32
N GLU A 440 -22.21 -0.61 -12.90
CA GLU A 440 -22.29 -2.05 -13.25
C GLU A 440 -21.16 -2.45 -14.22
N ALA A 441 -20.80 -1.60 -15.18
CA ALA A 441 -19.72 -1.89 -16.10
C ALA A 441 -18.33 -1.77 -15.47
N TRP A 442 -18.11 -0.79 -14.59
CA TRP A 442 -16.79 -0.46 -14.07
C TRP A 442 -16.45 -1.11 -12.73
N LEU A 443 -17.36 -1.09 -11.77
CA LEU A 443 -17.09 -1.53 -10.41
C LEU A 443 -17.44 -3.01 -10.18
N ARG A 444 -18.45 -3.54 -10.91
CA ARG A 444 -18.94 -4.93 -10.73
C ARG A 444 -18.28 -5.96 -11.64
N VAL A 445 -17.41 -5.52 -12.56
CA VAL A 445 -16.77 -6.41 -13.53
C VAL A 445 -15.25 -6.40 -13.38
N PRO A 446 -14.60 -7.56 -13.13
CA PRO A 446 -13.15 -7.68 -13.11
C PRO A 446 -12.55 -7.56 -14.53
N GLY A 447 -11.23 -7.48 -14.61
CA GLY A 447 -10.49 -7.44 -15.87
C GLY A 447 -10.31 -6.02 -16.41
N THR A 448 -9.42 -5.88 -17.39
CA THR A 448 -8.96 -4.61 -17.97
C THR A 448 -9.22 -4.58 -19.46
N ASP A 449 -9.78 -3.48 -19.98
CA ASP A 449 -9.90 -3.26 -21.42
C ASP A 449 -8.57 -2.75 -22.02
N CYS A 450 -8.41 -2.81 -23.35
CA CYS A 450 -7.24 -2.36 -24.08
C CYS A 450 -7.58 -1.21 -25.03
N LEU A 451 -6.71 -0.23 -25.11
CA LEU A 451 -6.69 0.82 -26.13
C LEU A 451 -5.62 0.47 -27.16
N VAL A 452 -6.04 0.08 -28.36
CA VAL A 452 -5.18 -0.37 -29.44
C VAL A 452 -5.14 0.71 -30.52
N LEU A 453 -3.95 1.12 -30.91
CA LEU A 453 -3.75 1.97 -32.08
C LEU A 453 -3.57 1.08 -33.31
N GLU A 454 -4.32 1.38 -34.37
CA GLU A 454 -4.23 0.70 -35.66
C GLU A 454 -4.06 1.73 -36.78
N GLN A 455 -3.14 1.48 -37.66
CA GLN A 455 -2.96 2.32 -38.82
C GLN A 455 -4.07 2.06 -39.86
N SER A 456 -4.71 3.09 -40.37
CA SER A 456 -5.79 2.96 -41.35
C SER A 456 -5.23 2.65 -42.74
N GLY A 457 -5.37 1.41 -43.19
CA GLY A 457 -5.08 1.03 -44.62
C GLY A 457 -3.75 0.31 -44.86
N ALA A 458 -3.15 -0.32 -43.84
CA ALA A 458 -1.83 -0.94 -44.00
C ALA A 458 -1.85 -2.44 -44.28
N ASP A 459 -1.79 -2.83 -45.55
CA ASP A 459 -1.09 -4.09 -45.92
C ASP A 459 0.38 -3.79 -46.35
N ASP A 460 0.76 -2.51 -46.55
CA ASP A 460 2.11 -2.03 -46.94
C ASP A 460 2.45 -0.72 -46.19
N ALA A 461 2.67 -0.78 -44.85
CA ALA A 461 3.05 0.42 -44.07
C ALA A 461 4.51 0.82 -44.35
N PRO A 462 4.80 2.11 -44.65
CA PRO A 462 6.18 2.58 -44.88
C PRO A 462 6.98 2.53 -43.54
N ASP A 463 8.24 2.14 -43.64
CA ASP A 463 9.19 2.16 -42.51
C ASP A 463 9.56 3.57 -42.05
N ASP A 464 9.25 4.61 -42.83
CA ASP A 464 9.58 6.00 -42.51
C ASP A 464 8.43 6.72 -41.80
N LEU A 465 8.73 7.26 -40.61
CA LEU A 465 7.80 8.10 -39.84
C LEU A 465 7.27 9.31 -40.65
N ALA A 466 8.06 9.87 -41.57
CA ALA A 466 7.63 10.99 -42.37
C ALA A 466 6.53 10.61 -43.39
N GLU A 467 6.54 9.39 -43.93
CA GLU A 467 5.50 8.87 -44.83
C GLU A 467 4.22 8.46 -44.07
N ARG A 468 4.32 8.13 -42.78
CA ARG A 468 3.18 7.82 -41.88
C ARG A 468 2.33 9.05 -41.55
N ALA A 469 2.91 10.27 -41.60
CA ALA A 469 2.23 11.53 -41.21
C ALA A 469 0.95 11.83 -42.02
N GLY A 470 0.79 11.23 -43.19
CA GLY A 470 -0.38 11.42 -44.08
C GLY A 470 -1.48 10.38 -43.88
N GLN A 471 -1.25 9.33 -43.11
CA GLN A 471 -2.20 8.24 -42.93
C GLN A 471 -3.01 8.44 -41.63
N GLY A 472 -4.31 8.21 -41.68
CA GLY A 472 -5.19 8.25 -40.51
C GLY A 472 -4.88 7.09 -39.56
N MET A 473 -5.01 7.32 -38.26
CA MET A 473 -4.95 6.28 -37.22
C MET A 473 -6.33 6.02 -36.69
N THR A 474 -6.60 4.77 -36.32
CA THR A 474 -7.82 4.37 -35.67
C THR A 474 -7.50 3.98 -34.22
N LEU A 475 -8.14 4.60 -33.25
CA LEU A 475 -8.12 4.14 -31.87
C LEU A 475 -9.27 3.16 -31.68
N ARG A 476 -8.95 1.93 -31.27
CA ARG A 476 -9.92 0.86 -31.04
C ARG A 476 -9.92 0.42 -29.60
N LEU A 477 -11.11 0.30 -29.03
CA LEU A 477 -11.35 -0.36 -27.75
C LEU A 477 -11.42 -1.88 -27.99
N ALA A 478 -10.51 -2.60 -27.38
CA ALA A 478 -10.41 -4.05 -27.45
C ALA A 478 -10.68 -4.66 -26.05
N PRO A 479 -11.19 -5.91 -26.00
CA PRO A 479 -11.26 -6.63 -24.74
C PRO A 479 -9.85 -6.95 -24.25
N GLY A 480 -9.67 -6.93 -22.93
CA GLY A 480 -8.56 -7.61 -22.28
C GLY A 480 -8.72 -9.13 -22.42
N VAL A 481 -7.62 -9.87 -22.32
CA VAL A 481 -7.68 -11.32 -22.24
C VAL A 481 -8.21 -11.69 -20.84
N ASP A 482 -9.35 -12.36 -20.77
CA ASP A 482 -9.80 -13.00 -19.52
C ASP A 482 -9.07 -14.35 -19.41
N GLU A 483 -7.99 -14.35 -18.65
CA GLU A 483 -7.15 -15.53 -18.45
C GLU A 483 -7.85 -16.65 -17.66
N ARG A 484 -8.94 -16.34 -16.93
CA ARG A 484 -9.78 -17.32 -16.22
C ARG A 484 -10.57 -18.23 -17.16
N SER A 485 -11.07 -17.67 -18.24
CA SER A 485 -11.95 -18.39 -19.16
C SER A 485 -11.25 -18.80 -20.46
N GLY A 486 -10.02 -18.31 -20.71
CA GLY A 486 -9.38 -18.42 -22.02
C GLY A 486 -10.18 -17.74 -23.14
N SER A 487 -11.22 -16.97 -22.75
CA SER A 487 -12.13 -16.28 -23.62
C SER A 487 -11.77 -14.79 -23.59
N SER A 488 -11.63 -14.16 -24.74
CA SER A 488 -11.62 -12.71 -24.83
C SER A 488 -13.02 -12.19 -24.49
N ALA A 489 -13.20 -11.72 -23.25
CA ALA A 489 -14.42 -11.02 -22.90
C ALA A 489 -14.58 -9.81 -23.82
N ALA A 490 -15.77 -9.53 -24.34
CA ALA A 490 -16.01 -8.31 -25.09
C ALA A 490 -15.71 -7.09 -24.23
N ALA A 491 -15.07 -6.07 -24.78
CA ALA A 491 -14.92 -4.78 -24.09
C ALA A 491 -16.29 -4.32 -23.59
N ARG A 492 -16.40 -4.05 -22.31
CA ARG A 492 -17.70 -3.85 -21.64
C ARG A 492 -17.88 -2.48 -21.04
N ARG A 493 -16.78 -1.66 -21.01
CA ARG A 493 -16.77 -0.37 -20.31
C ARG A 493 -16.84 0.80 -21.27
N PRO A 494 -17.59 1.84 -20.94
CA PRO A 494 -17.46 3.13 -21.63
C PRO A 494 -16.20 3.84 -21.13
N HIS A 495 -15.38 4.33 -22.05
CA HIS A 495 -14.14 5.05 -21.76
C HIS A 495 -14.21 6.47 -22.32
N ARG A 496 -13.85 7.45 -21.51
CA ARG A 496 -13.59 8.83 -21.95
C ARG A 496 -12.11 9.10 -21.75
N VAL A 497 -11.40 9.34 -22.83
CA VAL A 497 -9.94 9.42 -22.81
C VAL A 497 -9.41 10.63 -23.58
N ARG A 498 -8.33 11.19 -23.10
CA ARG A 498 -7.55 12.19 -23.82
C ARG A 498 -6.51 11.49 -24.68
N VAL A 499 -6.40 11.93 -25.92
CA VAL A 499 -5.46 11.41 -26.91
C VAL A 499 -4.65 12.56 -27.46
N SER A 500 -3.33 12.43 -27.52
CA SER A 500 -2.42 13.45 -28.02
C SER A 500 -1.68 12.97 -29.27
N GLY A 501 -1.59 13.82 -30.30
CA GLY A 501 -0.85 13.56 -31.53
C GLY A 501 0.35 14.47 -31.64
N TYR A 502 1.47 13.92 -32.12
CA TYR A 502 2.75 14.60 -32.23
C TYR A 502 3.30 14.52 -33.66
N ALA A 503 3.87 15.62 -34.12
CA ALA A 503 4.71 15.68 -35.32
C ALA A 503 6.17 15.46 -34.93
N VAL A 504 6.90 14.69 -35.72
CA VAL A 504 8.34 14.45 -35.60
C VAL A 504 9.06 15.03 -36.81
N SER A 505 10.04 15.87 -36.56
CA SER A 505 10.87 16.49 -37.62
C SER A 505 12.34 16.51 -37.17
N GLY A 506 13.13 15.54 -37.64
CA GLY A 506 14.45 15.27 -37.11
C GLY A 506 14.36 14.91 -35.61
N ASP A 507 15.11 15.63 -34.77
CA ASP A 507 15.11 15.44 -33.30
C ASP A 507 14.03 16.26 -32.57
N ARG A 508 13.14 16.95 -33.31
CA ARG A 508 12.09 17.77 -32.72
C ARG A 508 10.76 17.05 -32.73
N VAL A 509 10.15 16.93 -31.56
CA VAL A 509 8.79 16.39 -31.36
C VAL A 509 7.90 17.51 -30.85
N GLU A 510 6.79 17.76 -31.53
CA GLU A 510 5.83 18.82 -31.17
C GLU A 510 4.41 18.26 -31.16
N ARG A 511 3.63 18.59 -30.12
CA ARG A 511 2.20 18.26 -30.08
C ARG A 511 1.44 19.08 -31.10
N VAL A 512 0.79 18.39 -32.04
CA VAL A 512 0.02 19.03 -33.10
C VAL A 512 -1.48 19.05 -32.83
N TRP A 513 -1.96 18.14 -32.03
CA TRP A 513 -3.35 18.12 -31.56
C TRP A 513 -3.51 17.34 -30.26
N GLU A 514 -4.56 17.68 -29.53
CA GLU A 514 -5.07 16.94 -28.39
C GLU A 514 -6.60 16.83 -28.52
N ARG A 515 -7.16 15.69 -28.23
CA ARG A 515 -8.60 15.44 -28.36
C ARG A 515 -9.09 14.53 -27.25
N VAL A 516 -10.27 14.85 -26.68
CA VAL A 516 -11.03 13.93 -25.85
C VAL A 516 -11.91 13.09 -26.75
N VAL A 517 -11.88 11.77 -26.57
CA VAL A 517 -12.70 10.82 -27.31
C VAL A 517 -13.48 9.94 -26.33
N ASP A 518 -14.69 9.60 -26.73
CA ASP A 518 -15.54 8.65 -26.04
C ASP A 518 -15.57 7.34 -26.85
N LEU A 519 -15.30 6.22 -26.16
CA LEU A 519 -15.37 4.85 -26.67
C LEU A 519 -16.37 4.07 -25.82
N SER A 520 -17.13 3.18 -26.44
CA SER A 520 -18.08 2.33 -25.72
C SER A 520 -18.18 0.96 -26.38
N PRO A 521 -18.85 -0.04 -25.77
CA PRO A 521 -19.12 -1.32 -26.41
C PRO A 521 -19.83 -1.20 -27.76
N GLU A 522 -20.65 -0.15 -27.96
CA GLU A 522 -21.39 0.15 -29.19
C GLU A 522 -20.55 0.93 -30.20
N GLN A 523 -19.66 1.81 -29.72
CA GLN A 523 -18.75 2.63 -30.52
C GLN A 523 -17.30 2.34 -30.15
N ARG A 524 -16.77 1.22 -30.67
CA ARG A 524 -15.43 0.71 -30.29
C ARG A 524 -14.29 1.38 -31.02
N THR A 525 -14.54 2.18 -32.06
CA THR A 525 -13.50 2.77 -32.90
C THR A 525 -13.73 4.25 -33.10
N VAL A 526 -12.62 5.02 -33.09
CA VAL A 526 -12.61 6.44 -33.40
C VAL A 526 -11.45 6.73 -34.38
N GLN A 527 -11.77 7.41 -35.47
CA GLN A 527 -10.73 7.91 -36.41
C GLN A 527 -10.04 9.12 -35.78
N LEU A 528 -8.72 9.09 -35.79
CA LEU A 528 -7.86 10.16 -35.28
C LEU A 528 -7.27 10.97 -36.42
N ALA A 529 -6.95 12.23 -36.16
CA ALA A 529 -6.22 13.06 -37.11
C ALA A 529 -4.80 12.50 -37.34
N PRO A 530 -4.22 12.67 -38.53
CA PRO A 530 -2.86 12.22 -38.82
C PRO A 530 -1.83 12.82 -37.86
N ALA A 531 -0.88 11.97 -37.42
CA ALA A 531 0.28 12.37 -36.63
C ALA A 531 1.38 11.31 -36.77
N HIS A 532 2.63 11.69 -36.53
CA HIS A 532 3.76 10.76 -36.56
C HIS A 532 3.79 9.84 -35.31
N LEU A 533 3.39 10.34 -34.14
CA LEU A 533 3.23 9.62 -32.93
C LEU A 533 1.88 9.97 -32.31
N VAL A 534 1.13 8.97 -31.86
CA VAL A 534 -0.13 9.15 -31.12
C VAL A 534 -0.01 8.48 -29.76
N VAL A 535 -0.37 9.21 -28.71
CA VAL A 535 -0.38 8.70 -27.33
C VAL A 535 -1.84 8.60 -26.86
N PRO A 536 -2.42 7.40 -26.82
CA PRO A 536 -3.76 7.20 -26.24
C PRO A 536 -3.68 7.30 -24.72
N ASN A 537 -4.79 7.74 -24.09
CA ASN A 537 -4.86 7.95 -22.65
C ASN A 537 -3.73 8.84 -22.12
N SER A 538 -3.40 9.88 -22.88
CA SER A 538 -2.19 10.72 -22.73
C SER A 538 -2.05 11.39 -21.36
N THR A 539 -3.11 11.45 -20.58
CA THR A 539 -3.14 11.94 -19.20
C THR A 539 -3.61 10.89 -18.19
N GLY A 540 -3.63 9.60 -18.56
CA GLY A 540 -3.97 8.51 -17.67
C GLY A 540 -5.42 8.48 -17.20
N ASP A 541 -6.36 9.09 -17.93
CA ASP A 541 -7.74 9.32 -17.50
C ASP A 541 -8.57 8.04 -17.28
N THR A 542 -8.14 6.89 -17.82
CA THR A 542 -8.89 5.64 -17.70
C THR A 542 -8.02 4.47 -17.27
N PHE A 543 -8.65 3.43 -16.75
CA PHE A 543 -8.03 2.13 -16.47
C PHE A 543 -8.19 1.22 -17.70
N ALA A 544 -7.29 1.39 -18.65
CA ALA A 544 -7.17 0.55 -19.83
C ALA A 544 -5.70 0.47 -20.25
N ARG A 545 -5.26 -0.70 -20.66
CA ARG A 545 -3.90 -0.91 -21.18
C ARG A 545 -3.72 -0.20 -22.52
N VAL A 546 -2.62 0.49 -22.67
CA VAL A 546 -2.19 1.02 -23.98
C VAL A 546 -1.38 -0.08 -24.67
N VAL A 547 -1.91 -0.63 -25.76
CA VAL A 547 -1.25 -1.66 -26.54
C VAL A 547 -0.57 -1.01 -27.72
N LEU A 548 0.75 -1.16 -27.76
CA LEU A 548 1.60 -0.72 -28.86
C LEU A 548 1.89 -1.92 -29.76
N ASP A 549 1.43 -1.90 -31.00
CA ASP A 549 1.88 -2.87 -31.98
C ASP A 549 3.37 -2.69 -32.30
N GLU A 550 3.96 -3.62 -33.03
CA GLU A 550 5.41 -3.64 -33.32
C GLU A 550 5.88 -2.34 -33.97
N ASP A 551 5.12 -1.79 -34.88
CA ASP A 551 5.42 -0.56 -35.62
C ASP A 551 5.29 0.69 -34.73
N THR A 552 4.23 0.76 -33.94
CA THR A 552 4.01 1.86 -32.98
C THR A 552 5.08 1.83 -31.87
N LEU A 553 5.46 0.65 -31.40
CA LEU A 553 6.55 0.47 -30.44
C LEU A 553 7.87 0.95 -31.03
N ALA A 554 8.22 0.50 -32.25
CA ALA A 554 9.46 0.93 -32.93
C ALA A 554 9.48 2.45 -33.16
N GLY A 555 8.36 3.05 -33.53
CA GLY A 555 8.19 4.50 -33.65
C GLY A 555 8.37 5.23 -32.34
N THR A 556 7.77 4.72 -31.26
CA THR A 556 7.88 5.26 -29.89
C THR A 556 9.33 5.22 -29.40
N LEU A 557 10.00 4.08 -29.56
CA LEU A 557 11.40 3.91 -29.11
C LEU A 557 12.40 4.86 -29.77
N ARG A 558 12.07 5.43 -30.94
CA ARG A 558 12.95 6.41 -31.58
C ARG A 558 12.86 7.80 -30.97
N VAL A 559 11.72 8.16 -30.36
CA VAL A 559 11.44 9.55 -29.94
C VAL A 559 10.96 9.71 -28.50
N LEU A 560 10.90 8.62 -27.72
CA LEU A 560 10.33 8.58 -26.36
C LEU A 560 10.85 9.72 -25.48
N GLY A 561 12.17 9.91 -25.39
CA GLY A 561 12.78 10.96 -24.55
C GLY A 561 12.60 12.39 -25.11
N GLN A 562 12.10 12.54 -26.34
CA GLN A 562 11.90 13.84 -26.99
C GLN A 562 10.45 14.33 -26.91
N VAL A 563 9.51 13.48 -26.46
CA VAL A 563 8.11 13.89 -26.23
C VAL A 563 8.08 15.01 -25.20
N PRO A 564 7.61 16.23 -25.56
CA PRO A 564 7.80 17.42 -24.70
C PRO A 564 6.93 17.39 -23.44
N ASP A 565 5.76 16.79 -23.55
CA ASP A 565 4.79 16.73 -22.45
C ASP A 565 5.13 15.61 -21.47
N GLU A 566 5.25 15.92 -20.18
CA GLU A 566 5.62 14.97 -19.11
C GLU A 566 4.67 13.77 -19.05
N HIS A 567 3.38 14.00 -18.91
CA HIS A 567 2.42 12.93 -18.68
C HIS A 567 2.30 11.95 -19.88
N PRO A 568 2.19 12.40 -21.15
CA PRO A 568 2.27 11.51 -22.31
C PRO A 568 3.55 10.68 -22.37
N ARG A 569 4.71 11.25 -21.99
CA ARG A 569 5.98 10.54 -21.90
C ARG A 569 5.96 9.46 -20.83
N VAL A 570 5.36 9.76 -19.69
CA VAL A 570 5.11 8.78 -18.60
C VAL A 570 4.22 7.62 -19.08
N ILE A 571 3.15 7.89 -19.83
CA ILE A 571 2.27 6.83 -20.37
C ILE A 571 3.03 5.89 -21.32
N LEU A 572 3.94 6.41 -22.12
CA LEU A 572 4.76 5.59 -23.02
C LEU A 572 5.76 4.73 -22.23
N TRP A 573 6.42 5.28 -21.20
CA TRP A 573 7.28 4.51 -20.31
C TRP A 573 6.50 3.39 -19.57
N ALA A 574 5.31 3.71 -19.05
CA ALA A 574 4.45 2.74 -18.37
C ALA A 574 4.02 1.60 -19.31
N ALA A 575 3.64 1.93 -20.56
CA ALA A 575 3.27 0.94 -21.56
C ALA A 575 4.46 0.01 -21.91
N LEU A 576 5.67 0.55 -22.07
CA LEU A 576 6.87 -0.25 -22.34
C LEU A 576 7.22 -1.19 -21.18
N LEU A 577 7.21 -0.66 -19.94
CA LEU A 577 7.45 -1.46 -18.72
C LEU A 577 6.43 -2.59 -18.59
N GLU A 578 5.17 -2.33 -18.91
CA GLU A 578 4.11 -3.33 -18.86
C GLU A 578 4.31 -4.43 -19.92
N LEU A 579 4.55 -4.05 -21.18
CA LEU A 579 4.81 -5.00 -22.27
C LEU A 579 5.93 -5.99 -21.90
N VAL A 580 7.04 -5.48 -21.37
CA VAL A 580 8.18 -6.33 -20.98
C VAL A 580 7.85 -7.17 -19.73
N SER A 581 7.18 -6.60 -18.73
CA SER A 581 6.76 -7.33 -17.52
C SER A 581 5.84 -8.52 -17.85
N ARG A 582 5.07 -8.41 -18.93
CA ARG A 582 4.16 -9.45 -19.39
C ARG A 582 4.83 -10.47 -20.34
N GLY A 583 6.08 -10.27 -20.71
CA GLY A 583 6.78 -11.07 -21.71
C GLY A 583 6.30 -10.82 -23.17
N GLU A 584 5.52 -9.77 -23.39
CA GLU A 584 5.03 -9.35 -24.73
C GLU A 584 6.12 -8.62 -25.55
N ALA A 585 7.21 -8.17 -24.90
CA ALA A 585 8.41 -7.64 -25.52
C ALA A 585 9.67 -8.15 -24.81
N ALA A 586 10.78 -8.28 -25.54
CA ALA A 586 12.04 -8.76 -24.99
C ALA A 586 12.62 -7.77 -23.93
N PRO A 587 13.22 -8.26 -22.82
CA PRO A 587 13.82 -7.40 -21.80
C PRO A 587 14.90 -6.46 -22.36
N SER A 588 15.63 -6.87 -23.38
CA SER A 588 16.64 -6.07 -24.08
C SER A 588 16.08 -4.81 -24.73
N VAL A 589 14.79 -4.80 -25.11
CA VAL A 589 14.10 -3.62 -25.65
C VAL A 589 13.97 -2.54 -24.58
N LEU A 590 13.59 -2.92 -23.36
CA LEU A 590 13.51 -2.00 -22.22
C LEU A 590 14.89 -1.45 -21.84
N VAL A 591 15.91 -2.32 -21.76
CA VAL A 591 17.27 -1.87 -21.43
C VAL A 591 17.76 -0.87 -22.45
N ARG A 592 17.57 -1.12 -23.75
CA ARG A 592 17.92 -0.18 -24.82
C ARG A 592 17.19 1.15 -24.70
N ALA A 593 15.88 1.15 -24.43
CA ALA A 593 15.13 2.39 -24.21
C ALA A 593 15.67 3.20 -23.03
N VAL A 594 16.07 2.51 -21.94
CA VAL A 594 16.71 3.14 -20.78
C VAL A 594 18.05 3.77 -21.16
N GLU A 595 18.90 3.06 -21.90
CA GLU A 595 20.18 3.58 -22.38
C GLU A 595 20.02 4.81 -23.27
N ASP A 596 19.08 4.76 -24.22
CA ASP A 596 18.91 5.80 -25.25
C ASP A 596 18.21 7.05 -24.71
N HIS A 597 17.29 6.94 -23.75
CA HIS A 597 16.39 8.04 -23.38
C HIS A 597 16.51 8.51 -21.93
N LEU A 598 16.84 7.63 -20.99
CA LEU A 598 16.82 8.00 -19.58
C LEU A 598 17.89 9.04 -19.17
N PRO A 599 19.12 9.03 -19.73
CA PRO A 599 20.11 10.06 -19.43
C PRO A 599 19.69 11.48 -19.83
N GLY A 600 18.76 11.63 -20.77
CA GLY A 600 18.20 12.90 -21.24
C GLY A 600 16.86 13.29 -20.57
N GLU A 601 16.31 12.43 -19.71
CA GLU A 601 15.05 12.71 -19.02
C GLU A 601 15.22 13.80 -17.95
N VAL A 602 14.32 14.78 -17.97
CA VAL A 602 14.38 15.95 -17.09
C VAL A 602 13.51 15.83 -15.84
N THR A 603 12.59 14.85 -15.82
CA THR A 603 11.68 14.64 -14.71
C THR A 603 12.27 13.62 -13.74
N GLU A 604 12.71 14.08 -12.58
CA GLU A 604 13.43 13.28 -11.59
C GLU A 604 12.71 11.99 -11.19
N PHE A 605 11.40 12.06 -10.90
CA PHE A 605 10.67 10.87 -10.49
C PHE A 605 10.55 9.84 -11.63
N VAL A 606 10.53 10.29 -12.90
CA VAL A 606 10.53 9.38 -14.05
C VAL A 606 11.86 8.65 -14.12
N VAL A 607 13.00 9.38 -14.01
CA VAL A 607 14.33 8.75 -14.03
C VAL A 607 14.46 7.70 -12.92
N ALA A 608 14.15 8.09 -11.69
CA ALA A 608 14.26 7.21 -10.53
C ALA A 608 13.35 5.97 -10.67
N HIS A 609 12.08 6.20 -11.03
CA HIS A 609 11.11 5.11 -11.11
C HIS A 609 11.41 4.15 -12.26
N VAL A 610 11.69 4.68 -13.47
CA VAL A 610 11.99 3.86 -14.65
C VAL A 610 13.26 3.04 -14.44
N LEU A 611 14.34 3.64 -13.91
CA LEU A 611 15.59 2.93 -13.65
C LEU A 611 15.39 1.79 -12.63
N GLY A 612 14.77 2.09 -11.49
CA GLY A 612 14.51 1.10 -10.44
C GLY A 612 13.59 -0.03 -10.92
N ARG A 613 12.49 0.34 -11.63
CA ARG A 613 11.54 -0.64 -12.13
C ARG A 613 12.12 -1.48 -13.27
N ALA A 614 12.91 -0.90 -14.17
CA ALA A 614 13.61 -1.65 -15.22
C ALA A 614 14.56 -2.69 -14.63
N ALA A 615 15.35 -2.32 -13.61
CA ALA A 615 16.22 -3.26 -12.92
C ALA A 615 15.46 -4.41 -12.26
N GLN A 616 14.29 -4.14 -11.69
CA GLN A 616 13.43 -5.16 -11.11
C GLN A 616 12.83 -6.08 -12.19
N VAL A 617 12.22 -5.50 -13.24
CA VAL A 617 11.58 -6.26 -14.32
C VAL A 617 12.58 -7.17 -15.01
N VAL A 618 13.77 -6.65 -15.37
CA VAL A 618 14.83 -7.43 -16.01
C VAL A 618 15.21 -8.64 -15.17
N ARG A 619 15.38 -8.49 -13.84
CA ARG A 619 15.69 -9.65 -12.97
C ARG A 619 14.55 -10.68 -12.90
N GLN A 620 13.30 -10.23 -12.98
CA GLN A 620 12.12 -11.09 -12.86
C GLN A 620 11.83 -11.90 -14.13
N VAL A 621 11.94 -11.27 -15.30
CA VAL A 621 11.47 -11.88 -16.56
C VAL A 621 12.56 -12.47 -17.43
N THR A 622 13.83 -12.09 -17.21
CA THR A 622 14.94 -12.53 -18.06
C THR A 622 15.40 -13.94 -17.70
N PRO A 623 15.69 -14.80 -18.69
CA PRO A 623 16.35 -16.09 -18.45
C PRO A 623 17.70 -15.93 -17.73
N ALA A 624 18.05 -16.94 -16.91
CA ALA A 624 19.23 -16.86 -16.03
C ALA A 624 20.56 -16.64 -16.77
N ASP A 625 20.67 -17.11 -18.01
CA ASP A 625 21.85 -16.97 -18.86
C ASP A 625 22.06 -15.57 -19.45
N GLN A 626 21.02 -14.72 -19.44
CA GLN A 626 21.04 -13.38 -20.03
C GLN A 626 20.92 -12.26 -18.99
N VAL A 627 20.49 -12.57 -17.77
CA VAL A 627 20.16 -11.56 -16.75
C VAL A 627 21.40 -10.74 -16.36
N ALA A 628 22.57 -11.36 -16.26
CA ALA A 628 23.80 -10.68 -15.82
C ALA A 628 24.20 -9.55 -16.80
N GLU A 629 24.18 -9.82 -18.11
CA GLU A 629 24.50 -8.83 -19.15
C GLU A 629 23.54 -7.62 -19.09
N LEU A 630 22.22 -7.88 -19.03
CA LEU A 630 21.23 -6.80 -19.04
C LEU A 630 21.25 -5.97 -17.76
N VAL A 631 21.52 -6.59 -16.61
CA VAL A 631 21.67 -5.91 -15.34
C VAL A 631 22.93 -5.05 -15.31
N GLU A 632 24.05 -5.55 -15.86
CA GLU A 632 25.30 -4.77 -16.00
C GLU A 632 25.09 -3.52 -16.84
N ARG A 633 24.38 -3.62 -17.98
CA ARG A 633 24.05 -2.48 -18.83
C ARG A 633 23.24 -1.42 -18.10
N LEU A 634 22.24 -1.80 -17.30
CA LEU A 634 21.52 -0.87 -16.43
C LEU A 634 22.43 -0.24 -15.36
N GLY A 635 23.39 -1.01 -14.84
CA GLY A 635 24.43 -0.53 -13.94
C GLY A 635 25.30 0.57 -14.58
N GLN A 636 25.65 0.44 -15.86
CA GLN A 636 26.40 1.47 -16.59
C GLN A 636 25.59 2.76 -16.76
N VAL A 637 24.26 2.66 -17.02
CA VAL A 637 23.40 3.84 -17.03
C VAL A 637 23.36 4.52 -15.66
N ALA A 638 23.22 3.74 -14.59
CA ALA A 638 23.24 4.25 -13.22
C ALA A 638 24.56 5.00 -12.90
N LEU A 639 25.72 4.45 -13.28
CA LEU A 639 27.00 5.12 -13.12
C LEU A 639 27.10 6.42 -13.92
N GLY A 640 26.57 6.43 -15.16
CA GLY A 640 26.50 7.63 -15.99
C GLY A 640 25.66 8.73 -15.34
N LEU A 641 24.52 8.37 -14.74
CA LEU A 641 23.67 9.31 -14.01
C LEU A 641 24.36 9.86 -12.75
N LEU A 642 25.08 9.02 -11.99
CA LEU A 642 25.83 9.45 -10.82
C LEU A 642 26.98 10.40 -11.17
N ALA A 643 27.56 10.27 -12.36
CA ALA A 643 28.63 11.14 -12.84
C ALA A 643 28.12 12.46 -13.41
N ALA A 644 26.80 12.61 -13.64
CA ALA A 644 26.21 13.81 -14.22
C ALA A 644 26.32 15.01 -13.25
N PRO A 645 26.77 16.19 -13.71
CA PRO A 645 26.84 17.37 -12.84
C PRO A 645 25.45 17.79 -12.33
N GLY A 646 25.33 17.94 -11.01
CA GLY A 646 24.10 18.41 -10.40
C GLY A 646 22.96 17.38 -10.43
N VAL A 647 23.29 16.08 -10.46
CA VAL A 647 22.30 15.00 -10.36
C VAL A 647 21.39 15.21 -9.13
N ALA A 648 20.08 15.06 -9.34
CA ALA A 648 19.12 15.18 -8.26
C ALA A 648 19.28 14.04 -7.24
N THR A 649 19.09 14.35 -5.96
CA THR A 649 19.29 13.37 -4.87
C THR A 649 18.45 12.10 -5.06
N SER A 650 17.19 12.21 -5.50
CA SER A 650 16.32 11.06 -5.77
C SER A 650 16.85 10.14 -6.87
N VAL A 651 17.39 10.73 -7.92
CA VAL A 651 18.01 10.00 -9.03
C VAL A 651 19.30 9.35 -8.57
N ALA A 652 20.14 10.08 -7.82
CA ALA A 652 21.40 9.56 -7.31
C ALA A 652 21.17 8.35 -6.37
N GLN A 653 20.21 8.43 -5.46
CA GLN A 653 19.88 7.31 -4.56
C GLN A 653 19.44 6.05 -5.32
N THR A 654 18.54 6.21 -6.31
CA THR A 654 18.14 5.09 -7.17
C THR A 654 19.32 4.55 -7.98
N ALA A 655 20.16 5.44 -8.48
CA ALA A 655 21.35 5.04 -9.24
C ALA A 655 22.39 4.31 -8.37
N VAL A 656 22.54 4.69 -7.09
CA VAL A 656 23.37 3.93 -6.13
C VAL A 656 22.75 2.55 -5.90
N ALA A 657 21.45 2.44 -5.67
CA ALA A 657 20.77 1.16 -5.44
C ALA A 657 20.87 0.22 -6.65
N VAL A 658 20.62 0.72 -7.86
CA VAL A 658 20.72 -0.07 -9.09
C VAL A 658 22.18 -0.38 -9.43
N GLY A 659 23.07 0.61 -9.32
CA GLY A 659 24.49 0.46 -9.57
C GLY A 659 25.14 -0.53 -8.62
N SER A 660 24.94 -0.39 -7.31
CA SER A 660 25.46 -1.35 -6.32
C SER A 660 24.99 -2.76 -6.62
N GLY A 661 23.69 -2.95 -6.92
CA GLY A 661 23.11 -4.26 -7.24
C GLY A 661 23.57 -4.86 -8.58
N ALA A 662 24.21 -4.08 -9.45
CA ALA A 662 24.69 -4.52 -10.77
C ALA A 662 26.21 -4.68 -10.85
N LEU A 663 26.95 -3.97 -10.00
CA LEU A 663 28.41 -3.93 -10.04
C LEU A 663 29.04 -5.14 -9.36
N HIS A 664 30.17 -5.62 -9.94
CA HIS A 664 31.01 -6.69 -9.40
C HIS A 664 32.37 -6.17 -8.90
N ASP A 665 32.62 -4.87 -9.01
CA ASP A 665 33.88 -4.22 -8.60
C ASP A 665 33.86 -3.93 -7.09
N VAL A 666 34.47 -4.83 -6.31
CA VAL A 666 34.55 -4.74 -4.85
C VAL A 666 35.34 -3.50 -4.40
N ASP A 667 36.40 -3.09 -5.14
CA ASP A 667 37.19 -1.92 -4.80
C ASP A 667 36.38 -0.62 -4.98
N LEU A 668 35.61 -0.52 -6.06
CA LEU A 668 34.74 0.61 -6.32
C LEU A 668 33.66 0.73 -5.23
N LEU A 669 32.96 -0.37 -4.91
CA LEU A 669 31.94 -0.40 -3.87
C LEU A 669 32.50 -0.05 -2.49
N THR A 670 33.68 -0.57 -2.14
CA THR A 670 34.33 -0.21 -0.89
C THR A 670 34.76 1.26 -0.89
N GLY A 671 35.19 1.78 -2.04
CA GLY A 671 35.47 3.21 -2.24
C GLY A 671 34.26 4.09 -1.99
N TRP A 672 33.06 3.64 -2.38
CA TRP A 672 31.82 4.36 -2.10
C TRP A 672 31.52 4.48 -0.60
N LEU A 673 31.78 3.44 0.20
CA LEU A 673 31.65 3.51 1.66
C LEU A 673 32.59 4.53 2.30
N ALA A 674 33.77 4.72 1.74
CA ALA A 674 34.80 5.61 2.27
C ALA A 674 34.66 7.07 1.81
N ALA A 675 34.34 7.29 0.52
CA ALA A 675 34.36 8.60 -0.12
C ALA A 675 33.01 9.07 -0.68
N GLY A 676 31.98 8.21 -0.67
CA GLY A 676 30.70 8.48 -1.32
C GLY A 676 30.69 8.06 -2.81
N ALA A 677 29.50 8.06 -3.41
CA ALA A 677 29.25 7.74 -4.82
C ALA A 677 28.91 9.03 -5.56
N GLY A 678 29.74 9.54 -6.44
CA GLY A 678 29.51 10.66 -7.36
C GLY A 678 28.73 11.88 -6.86
N HIS A 679 27.63 11.69 -6.15
CA HIS A 679 26.74 12.73 -5.60
C HIS A 679 27.11 13.20 -4.18
N GLY A 680 28.11 12.60 -3.54
CA GLY A 680 28.55 12.92 -2.18
C GLY A 680 28.56 11.72 -1.25
N PRO A 681 28.61 11.94 0.08
CA PRO A 681 28.55 10.86 1.06
C PRO A 681 27.27 10.05 0.94
N LEU A 682 27.38 8.73 1.09
CA LEU A 682 26.22 7.84 1.10
C LEU A 682 25.33 8.10 2.34
N SER A 683 24.03 8.06 2.14
CA SER A 683 23.06 7.97 3.22
C SER A 683 23.20 6.66 4.00
N GLN A 684 22.59 6.58 5.18
CA GLN A 684 22.64 5.38 6.02
C GLN A 684 22.10 4.14 5.28
N GLU A 685 21.00 4.27 4.55
CA GLU A 685 20.37 3.20 3.77
C GLU A 685 21.27 2.75 2.61
N GLU A 686 21.85 3.69 1.86
CA GLU A 686 22.77 3.40 0.76
C GLU A 686 24.02 2.65 1.24
N ARG A 687 24.55 3.00 2.40
CA ARG A 687 25.70 2.30 3.01
C ARG A 687 25.39 0.83 3.29
N TRP A 688 24.22 0.56 3.89
CA TRP A 688 23.78 -0.80 4.14
C TRP A 688 23.53 -1.60 2.85
N GLU A 689 23.02 -0.95 1.82
CA GLU A 689 22.79 -1.61 0.52
C GLU A 689 24.13 -1.97 -0.16
N VAL A 690 25.14 -1.09 -0.10
CA VAL A 690 26.50 -1.38 -0.58
C VAL A 690 27.12 -2.52 0.22
N LEU A 691 26.97 -2.54 1.55
CA LEU A 691 27.46 -3.64 2.40
C LEU A 691 26.79 -4.95 2.07
N ARG A 692 25.48 -4.94 1.81
CA ARG A 692 24.72 -6.13 1.38
C ARG A 692 25.29 -6.68 0.06
N ARG A 693 25.55 -5.79 -0.91
CA ARG A 693 26.16 -6.22 -2.19
C ARG A 693 27.58 -6.77 -2.01
N LEU A 694 28.40 -6.13 -1.22
CA LEU A 694 29.75 -6.63 -0.91
C LEU A 694 29.70 -8.02 -0.25
N ALA A 695 28.75 -8.24 0.67
CA ALA A 695 28.48 -9.56 1.25
C ALA A 695 28.08 -10.58 0.18
N GLU A 696 27.18 -10.22 -0.73
CA GLU A 696 26.71 -11.06 -1.83
C GLU A 696 27.84 -11.48 -2.77
N LEU A 697 28.82 -10.59 -3.00
CA LEU A 697 30.03 -10.86 -3.78
C LEU A 697 31.10 -11.68 -3.00
N GLY A 698 30.88 -11.98 -1.73
CA GLY A 698 31.79 -12.74 -0.89
C GLY A 698 33.05 -11.95 -0.41
N ALA A 699 32.95 -10.61 -0.41
CA ALA A 699 34.01 -9.78 0.13
C ALA A 699 34.16 -9.96 1.65
N ASP A 700 35.38 -9.84 2.17
CA ASP A 700 35.63 -9.81 3.61
C ASP A 700 35.25 -8.43 4.16
N ILE A 701 34.09 -8.35 4.78
CA ILE A 701 33.47 -7.09 5.25
C ILE A 701 33.15 -7.10 6.75
N GLN A 702 33.65 -8.05 7.52
CA GLN A 702 33.30 -8.19 8.95
C GLN A 702 33.54 -6.90 9.72
N ASP A 703 34.73 -6.29 9.54
CA ASP A 703 35.10 -5.04 10.21
C ASP A 703 34.24 -3.85 9.73
N LEU A 704 33.86 -3.82 8.44
CA LEU A 704 32.97 -2.78 7.89
C LEU A 704 31.57 -2.89 8.44
N VAL A 705 31.02 -4.09 8.56
CA VAL A 705 29.70 -4.34 9.14
C VAL A 705 29.69 -3.99 10.64
N ALA A 706 30.72 -4.39 11.39
CA ALA A 706 30.82 -4.05 12.80
C ALA A 706 30.88 -2.52 13.02
N ALA A 707 31.70 -1.81 12.23
CA ALA A 707 31.78 -0.36 12.29
C ALA A 707 30.44 0.31 11.89
N GLU A 708 29.70 -0.26 10.95
CA GLU A 708 28.40 0.27 10.55
C GLU A 708 27.31 0.02 11.60
N GLN A 709 27.34 -1.12 12.31
CA GLN A 709 26.45 -1.40 13.45
C GLN A 709 26.71 -0.46 14.64
N GLU A 710 27.97 -0.08 14.89
CA GLU A 710 28.30 0.96 15.88
C GLU A 710 27.78 2.34 15.46
N ARG A 711 27.84 2.64 14.17
CA ARG A 711 27.34 3.90 13.60
C ARG A 711 25.83 3.98 13.58
N ASP A 712 25.16 2.87 13.30
CA ASP A 712 23.71 2.72 13.21
C ASP A 712 23.20 1.61 14.15
N PRO A 713 23.09 1.90 15.46
CA PRO A 713 22.57 0.94 16.43
C PRO A 713 21.02 0.80 16.37
N SER A 714 20.36 1.50 15.46
CA SER A 714 18.90 1.54 15.35
C SER A 714 18.28 0.20 14.98
N ALA A 715 16.95 0.07 15.17
CA ALA A 715 16.20 -1.09 14.70
C ALA A 715 16.35 -1.32 13.19
N ALA A 716 16.43 -0.24 12.39
CA ALA A 716 16.65 -0.32 10.95
C ALA A 716 18.05 -0.86 10.62
N GLY A 717 19.10 -0.39 11.33
CA GLY A 717 20.46 -0.91 11.20
C GLY A 717 20.58 -2.38 11.56
N GLN A 718 19.89 -2.83 12.62
CA GLN A 718 19.85 -4.25 13.00
C GLN A 718 19.21 -5.12 11.91
N LEU A 719 18.09 -4.67 11.33
CA LEU A 719 17.44 -5.36 10.22
C LEU A 719 18.33 -5.40 8.96
N ALA A 720 19.00 -4.30 8.65
CA ALA A 720 19.94 -4.23 7.54
C ALA A 720 21.13 -5.19 7.73
N ALA A 721 21.69 -5.27 8.95
CA ALA A 721 22.74 -6.22 9.28
C ALA A 721 22.31 -7.69 9.09
N LEU A 722 21.03 -8.02 9.39
CA LEU A 722 20.46 -9.34 9.11
C LEU A 722 20.45 -9.64 7.60
N ALA A 723 20.04 -8.66 6.78
CA ALA A 723 20.05 -8.81 5.33
C ALA A 723 21.47 -9.00 4.78
N VAL A 724 22.46 -8.26 5.30
CA VAL A 724 23.89 -8.43 4.96
C VAL A 724 24.38 -9.83 5.31
N GLY A 725 24.06 -10.33 6.52
CA GLY A 725 24.44 -11.68 6.94
C GLY A 725 23.87 -12.77 6.05
N ALA A 726 22.59 -12.63 5.66
CA ALA A 726 21.89 -13.58 4.78
C ALA A 726 22.37 -13.52 3.31
N ALA A 727 22.99 -12.40 2.87
CA ALA A 727 23.47 -12.23 1.50
C ALA A 727 24.77 -13.00 1.19
N ARG A 728 25.54 -13.42 2.20
CA ARG A 728 26.81 -14.10 2.02
C ARG A 728 26.68 -15.36 1.14
N PRO A 729 27.65 -15.63 0.22
CA PRO A 729 27.62 -16.79 -0.68
C PRO A 729 28.06 -18.08 0.02
N GLU A 730 27.45 -18.40 1.14
CA GLU A 730 27.75 -19.57 1.97
C GLU A 730 26.45 -20.36 2.22
N ALA A 731 26.46 -21.67 1.97
CA ALA A 731 25.30 -22.54 2.19
C ALA A 731 24.79 -22.46 3.64
N SER A 732 25.70 -22.32 4.62
CA SER A 732 25.33 -22.14 6.04
C SER A 732 24.58 -20.84 6.28
N ALA A 733 25.03 -19.71 5.73
CA ALA A 733 24.38 -18.42 5.88
C ALA A 733 22.95 -18.42 5.28
N LYS A 734 22.76 -19.11 4.15
CA LYS A 734 21.45 -19.27 3.51
C LYS A 734 20.53 -20.16 4.35
N ALA A 735 21.01 -21.30 4.85
CA ALA A 735 20.25 -22.19 5.71
C ALA A 735 19.88 -21.54 7.05
N ASP A 736 20.80 -20.81 7.68
CA ASP A 736 20.59 -20.08 8.94
C ASP A 736 19.52 -18.98 8.76
N ALA A 737 19.56 -18.25 7.63
CA ALA A 737 18.56 -17.24 7.31
C ALA A 737 17.15 -17.85 7.19
N LEU A 738 16.98 -18.95 6.46
CA LEU A 738 15.71 -19.64 6.33
C LEU A 738 15.22 -20.21 7.68
N ALA A 739 16.11 -20.83 8.45
CA ALA A 739 15.77 -21.35 9.78
C ALA A 739 15.30 -20.23 10.73
N ARG A 740 15.97 -19.07 10.67
CA ARG A 740 15.57 -17.90 11.46
C ARG A 740 14.22 -17.34 11.00
N MET A 741 13.93 -17.26 9.70
CA MET A 741 12.62 -16.84 9.20
C MET A 741 11.49 -17.72 9.73
N ALA A 742 11.74 -19.02 9.91
CA ALA A 742 10.76 -19.99 10.40
C ALA A 742 10.59 -19.98 11.93
N ALA A 743 11.43 -19.29 12.69
CA ALA A 743 11.37 -19.30 14.16
C ALA A 743 10.17 -18.51 14.70
N ASP A 744 9.58 -19.00 15.80
CA ASP A 744 8.39 -18.37 16.40
C ASP A 744 8.61 -16.96 16.92
N SER A 745 9.85 -16.63 17.33
CA SER A 745 10.22 -15.30 17.82
C SER A 745 10.51 -14.28 16.74
N THR A 746 10.57 -14.69 15.47
CA THR A 746 10.93 -13.80 14.35
C THR A 746 9.77 -12.87 14.00
N SER A 747 10.07 -11.59 13.96
CA SER A 747 9.08 -10.55 13.62
C SER A 747 8.83 -10.48 12.10
N ASN A 748 7.73 -9.84 11.74
CA ASN A 748 7.39 -9.51 10.36
C ASN A 748 8.54 -8.78 9.61
N ARG A 749 9.22 -7.85 10.32
CA ARG A 749 10.32 -7.05 9.76
C ARG A 749 11.58 -7.89 9.54
N GLU A 750 11.90 -8.78 10.47
CA GLU A 750 13.06 -9.67 10.31
C GLU A 750 12.87 -10.65 9.16
N ILE A 751 11.65 -11.19 8.95
CA ILE A 751 11.34 -12.06 7.80
C ILE A 751 11.65 -11.33 6.49
N GLY A 752 11.18 -10.08 6.33
CA GLY A 752 11.44 -9.28 5.15
C GLY A 752 12.92 -8.95 4.94
N ALA A 753 13.65 -8.64 6.01
CA ALA A 753 15.08 -8.37 5.97
C ALA A 753 15.90 -9.60 5.57
N LEU A 754 15.62 -10.76 6.18
CA LEU A 754 16.26 -12.03 5.86
C LEU A 754 16.00 -12.45 4.41
N ALA A 755 14.77 -12.31 3.92
CA ALA A 755 14.40 -12.64 2.54
C ALA A 755 15.18 -11.79 1.51
N ARG A 756 15.37 -10.49 1.80
CA ARG A 756 16.17 -9.59 0.92
C ARG A 756 17.62 -10.04 0.76
N GLY A 757 18.23 -10.60 1.79
CA GLY A 757 19.59 -11.14 1.71
C GLY A 757 19.65 -12.56 1.20
N LEU A 758 18.64 -13.39 1.53
CA LEU A 758 18.61 -14.81 1.19
C LEU A 758 18.58 -15.04 -0.32
N TRP A 759 17.62 -14.37 -1.01
CA TRP A 759 17.33 -14.64 -2.41
C TRP A 759 18.20 -13.81 -3.36
N SER A 760 19.18 -14.43 -3.96
CA SER A 760 20.04 -13.81 -4.98
C SER A 760 19.93 -14.56 -6.31
N ALA A 761 19.65 -13.83 -7.38
CA ALA A 761 19.64 -14.36 -8.74
C ALA A 761 21.04 -14.79 -9.22
N GLU A 762 22.10 -14.29 -8.60
CA GLU A 762 23.50 -14.63 -8.92
C GLU A 762 24.03 -15.84 -8.12
N GLN A 763 23.32 -16.26 -7.08
CA GLN A 763 23.71 -17.38 -6.20
C GLN A 763 22.77 -18.58 -6.34
N ARG A 764 22.27 -18.85 -7.55
CA ARG A 764 21.24 -19.88 -7.83
C ARG A 764 21.61 -21.26 -7.30
N ASP A 765 22.87 -21.67 -7.45
CA ASP A 765 23.35 -22.96 -6.93
C ASP A 765 23.15 -23.15 -5.42
N LEU A 766 23.14 -22.04 -4.67
CA LEU A 766 22.93 -22.02 -3.21
C LEU A 766 21.46 -21.89 -2.81
N VAL A 767 20.68 -21.12 -3.55
CA VAL A 767 19.31 -20.76 -3.14
C VAL A 767 18.23 -21.60 -3.79
N ASP A 768 18.45 -22.15 -5.00
CA ASP A 768 17.48 -23.01 -5.68
C ASP A 768 17.07 -24.24 -4.85
N PRO A 769 17.99 -24.95 -4.18
CA PRO A 769 17.62 -26.07 -3.32
C PRO A 769 16.75 -25.70 -2.13
N LEU A 770 16.78 -24.43 -1.68
CA LEU A 770 16.05 -23.95 -0.51
C LEU A 770 14.60 -23.54 -0.82
N VAL A 771 14.23 -23.42 -2.10
CA VAL A 771 12.86 -22.98 -2.45
C VAL A 771 11.81 -23.96 -1.95
N ALA A 772 12.03 -25.27 -2.12
CA ALA A 772 11.13 -26.31 -1.62
C ALA A 772 11.02 -26.31 -0.09
N ASP A 773 12.16 -26.10 0.61
CA ASP A 773 12.16 -26.00 2.08
C ASP A 773 11.43 -24.75 2.55
N TYR A 774 11.61 -23.61 1.86
CA TYR A 774 10.88 -22.37 2.12
C TYR A 774 9.36 -22.59 2.02
N LEU A 775 8.88 -23.18 0.93
CA LEU A 775 7.45 -23.45 0.72
C LEU A 775 6.84 -24.28 1.83
N ARG A 776 7.58 -25.22 2.42
CA ARG A 776 7.08 -26.08 3.52
C ARG A 776 7.23 -25.43 4.88
N THR A 777 8.38 -24.82 5.18
CA THR A 777 8.70 -24.31 6.53
C THR A 777 7.99 -23.01 6.86
N MET A 778 7.56 -22.22 5.86
CA MET A 778 6.91 -20.95 6.09
C MET A 778 5.39 -21.05 6.25
N VAL A 779 4.75 -22.18 5.95
CA VAL A 779 3.31 -22.36 6.16
C VAL A 779 2.90 -22.21 7.63
N PRO A 780 3.58 -22.82 8.62
CA PRO A 780 3.28 -22.59 10.04
C PRO A 780 3.40 -21.12 10.46
N VAL A 781 4.38 -20.38 9.93
CA VAL A 781 4.55 -18.94 10.20
C VAL A 781 3.34 -18.14 9.71
N ALA A 782 2.89 -18.42 8.48
CA ALA A 782 1.73 -17.76 7.87
C ALA A 782 0.42 -18.00 8.64
N ARG A 783 0.29 -19.13 9.36
CA ARG A 783 -0.88 -19.43 10.20
C ARG A 783 -0.98 -18.58 11.48
N ARG A 784 0.08 -17.87 11.85
CA ARG A 784 0.10 -17.01 13.04
C ARG A 784 -0.78 -15.77 12.89
N GLY A 785 -1.05 -15.32 11.66
CA GLY A 785 -1.93 -14.18 11.38
C GLY A 785 -1.96 -13.81 9.90
N GLN A 786 -2.99 -13.07 9.49
CA GLN A 786 -3.18 -12.66 8.08
C GLN A 786 -2.02 -11.78 7.57
N ALA A 787 -1.55 -10.82 8.38
CA ALA A 787 -0.42 -9.98 8.03
C ALA A 787 0.87 -10.80 7.83
N LEU A 788 1.14 -11.78 8.71
CA LEU A 788 2.28 -12.68 8.54
C LEU A 788 2.12 -13.58 7.31
N GLY A 789 0.92 -14.05 6.99
CA GLY A 789 0.64 -14.77 5.75
C GLY A 789 1.00 -13.97 4.51
N LEU A 790 0.67 -12.67 4.52
CA LEU A 790 1.04 -11.76 3.42
C LEU A 790 2.56 -11.51 3.37
N VAL A 791 3.22 -11.33 4.52
CA VAL A 791 4.68 -11.15 4.60
C VAL A 791 5.40 -12.40 4.07
N VAL A 792 4.97 -13.58 4.48
CA VAL A 792 5.49 -14.85 3.95
C VAL A 792 5.27 -14.95 2.45
N GLY A 793 4.08 -14.65 1.96
CA GLY A 793 3.82 -14.66 0.51
C GLY A 793 4.76 -13.77 -0.29
N ARG A 794 5.04 -12.57 0.21
CA ARG A 794 5.94 -11.56 -0.41
C ARG A 794 7.44 -11.87 -0.23
N ALA A 795 7.79 -12.68 0.76
CA ALA A 795 9.16 -13.10 1.02
C ALA A 795 9.64 -14.24 0.11
N ALA A 796 8.81 -14.70 -0.83
CA ALA A 796 9.17 -15.67 -1.85
C ALA A 796 10.25 -15.13 -2.80
N PRO A 797 11.06 -16.01 -3.45
CA PRO A 797 12.10 -15.58 -4.38
C PRO A 797 11.58 -14.69 -5.51
N GLY A 798 12.23 -13.55 -5.73
CA GLY A 798 11.87 -12.56 -6.75
C GLY A 798 12.52 -12.79 -8.14
N PHE A 799 13.21 -13.92 -8.35
CA PHE A 799 13.80 -14.29 -9.64
C PHE A 799 12.92 -15.30 -10.40
N ARG A 800 13.27 -15.62 -11.65
CA ARG A 800 12.57 -16.62 -12.46
C ARG A 800 12.76 -18.02 -11.89
N TRP A 801 11.65 -18.73 -11.62
CA TRP A 801 11.65 -20.07 -11.04
C TRP A 801 11.89 -21.15 -12.09
N THR A 802 12.46 -22.29 -11.66
CA THR A 802 12.60 -23.47 -12.53
C THR A 802 11.27 -24.22 -12.63
N PRO A 803 11.07 -25.05 -13.68
CA PRO A 803 9.88 -25.89 -13.80
C PRO A 803 9.64 -26.77 -12.57
N GLU A 804 10.70 -27.34 -11.98
CA GLU A 804 10.63 -28.19 -10.80
C GLU A 804 10.14 -27.43 -9.56
N GLN A 805 10.60 -26.17 -9.40
CA GLN A 805 10.14 -25.29 -8.31
C GLN A 805 8.67 -24.90 -8.46
N LEU A 806 8.21 -24.70 -9.70
CA LEU A 806 6.80 -24.43 -10.01
C LEU A 806 5.90 -25.64 -9.74
N ASP A 807 6.37 -26.85 -10.07
CA ASP A 807 5.65 -28.10 -9.79
C ASP A 807 5.54 -28.36 -8.27
N GLU A 808 6.60 -28.02 -7.50
CA GLU A 808 6.56 -28.10 -6.04
C GLU A 808 5.55 -27.10 -5.47
N LEU A 809 5.56 -25.83 -5.93
CA LEU A 809 4.59 -24.83 -5.53
C LEU A 809 3.16 -25.25 -5.83
N GLU A 810 2.91 -25.84 -7.02
CA GLU A 810 1.59 -26.36 -7.37
C GLU A 810 1.18 -27.53 -6.46
N THR A 811 2.14 -28.35 -6.03
CA THR A 811 1.88 -29.44 -5.08
C THR A 811 1.45 -28.91 -3.73
N VAL A 812 2.18 -27.90 -3.20
CA VAL A 812 1.85 -27.25 -1.93
C VAL A 812 0.48 -26.54 -2.00
N LEU A 813 0.16 -25.91 -3.13
CA LEU A 813 -1.14 -25.24 -3.32
C LEU A 813 -2.34 -26.18 -3.36
N ARG A 814 -2.13 -27.47 -3.63
CA ARG A 814 -3.20 -28.49 -3.58
C ARG A 814 -3.50 -28.99 -2.15
N GLU A 815 -2.68 -28.64 -1.18
CA GLU A 815 -2.92 -28.97 0.22
C GLU A 815 -4.01 -28.06 0.81
N ASP A 816 -5.12 -28.64 1.30
CA ASP A 816 -6.27 -27.93 1.91
C ASP A 816 -5.93 -27.21 3.25
N THR A 817 -4.63 -27.08 3.57
CA THR A 817 -4.17 -26.59 4.87
C THR A 817 -3.56 -25.19 4.84
N LEU A 818 -3.48 -24.55 3.68
CA LEU A 818 -2.88 -23.20 3.53
C LEU A 818 -3.81 -22.11 4.07
N PRO A 819 -3.25 -21.10 4.77
CA PRO A 819 -4.01 -19.87 5.03
C PRO A 819 -4.48 -19.23 3.72
N PRO A 820 -5.73 -18.73 3.63
CA PRO A 820 -6.30 -18.20 2.38
C PRO A 820 -5.44 -17.12 1.70
N VAL A 821 -4.89 -16.18 2.48
CA VAL A 821 -4.04 -15.11 1.97
C VAL A 821 -2.72 -15.64 1.38
N LEU A 822 -2.14 -16.68 1.97
CA LEU A 822 -0.92 -17.32 1.46
C LEU A 822 -1.21 -18.12 0.19
N ALA A 823 -2.27 -18.93 0.20
CA ALA A 823 -2.71 -19.70 -0.95
C ALA A 823 -2.94 -18.80 -2.17
N ARG A 824 -3.63 -17.66 -1.98
CA ARG A 824 -3.84 -16.65 -3.02
C ARG A 824 -2.52 -16.07 -3.53
N THR A 825 -1.65 -15.59 -2.62
CA THR A 825 -0.40 -14.93 -3.00
C THR A 825 0.51 -15.90 -3.76
N TRP A 826 0.61 -17.15 -3.34
CA TRP A 826 1.43 -18.15 -4.02
C TRP A 826 0.81 -18.64 -5.33
N ALA A 827 -0.52 -18.68 -5.45
CA ALA A 827 -1.19 -18.96 -6.72
C ALA A 827 -0.91 -17.85 -7.75
N ASP A 828 -0.87 -16.58 -7.31
CA ASP A 828 -0.49 -15.45 -8.15
C ASP A 828 0.99 -15.55 -8.61
N VAL A 829 1.90 -15.93 -7.70
CA VAL A 829 3.31 -16.19 -8.05
C VAL A 829 3.41 -17.30 -9.10
N LEU A 830 2.70 -18.42 -8.90
CA LEU A 830 2.68 -19.53 -9.85
C LEU A 830 2.19 -19.10 -11.24
N HIS A 831 1.10 -18.33 -11.28
CA HIS A 831 0.54 -17.80 -12.51
C HIS A 831 1.52 -16.89 -13.25
N ASP A 832 2.10 -15.90 -12.54
CA ASP A 832 3.04 -14.94 -13.14
C ASP A 832 4.28 -15.64 -13.67
N GLN A 833 4.83 -16.59 -12.92
CA GLN A 833 6.03 -17.35 -13.31
C GLN A 833 5.77 -18.28 -14.49
N ARG A 834 4.60 -18.97 -14.55
CA ARG A 834 4.23 -19.84 -15.68
C ARG A 834 4.06 -19.05 -16.98
N ARG A 835 3.47 -17.86 -16.92
CA ARG A 835 3.32 -16.99 -18.08
C ARG A 835 4.66 -16.61 -18.73
N LEU A 836 5.73 -16.48 -17.94
CA LEU A 836 7.08 -16.18 -18.44
C LEU A 836 7.79 -17.38 -19.03
N GLY A 837 7.31 -18.57 -18.77
CA GLY A 837 7.93 -19.84 -19.20
C GLY A 837 7.33 -20.47 -20.47
N GLY A 838 6.23 -19.88 -21.03
CA GLY A 838 5.52 -20.39 -22.20
C GLY A 838 6.18 -20.07 -23.53
#